data_d11c80d219a35648b66fcbcf00bc7e2f
#
_entry.id   d11c80d219a35648b66fcbcf00bc7e2f
#
_cell.length_a   1.000
_cell.length_b   1.000
_cell.length_c   1.000
_cell.angle_alpha   90.00
_cell.angle_beta   90.00
_cell.angle_gamma   90.00
#
_symmetry.space_group_name_H-M   'P 1'
#
loop_
_entity.id
_entity.type
_entity.pdbx_description
1 polymer ?
#
loop_
_entity_poly.entity_id
_entity_poly.type
_entity_poly.pdbx_seq_one_letter_code
_entity_poly.pdbx_strand_id
1 'polypeptide(L)'
;MFLFVLALASSVTAADAASHLGDYLSRATPSELVPGADRFGPMQGDPALAPAYQGDRLLGFAYLNSDFVNATGYSGKPIQMLIGIDPNGVITGLKLVDHKEPIVLVGIPEAKILAAVNKLIGADLATVARGKAAAPQVDIVSGATVTVLVIGDSIVRSATKLIKSGRIGGGQGDVAQAPPVNKTVDLTKSEVRDWESLVGDGSVRRLLLTNADVDQAFEKSGNREAAARPEPGEPTDMFIELYVADVGVPTIGRSLLGDEGYQRLKARLQPGQQALVIAGHGTYSFKGSGYVRGGIFDRIELIQDGNSIRFRDRDHTRLGDLAAEGAPDFPEIGLFLVPTEFGFDPTEPWSLQLLVQRVIGARDKAFLTFDLGYTLPEIYIKREQRAVTVSDTPAPAASARSAAATPASPSAAAADEAQDEPLWMRIWRGDLVRIGILAVALGTLTLIFFFQNQLVRRPTVYVWVRRAYLTFILVWLGWYANAQLSVVNVLTFTNSLITGFSWDYFLSAPLIFVLWASVAAALLFWGRGPFCGWLCPFGALQELLNNIAKALKVPQFNVPWGLHERLWPIKYIVFLGLFGLSIYSTAAAEHFAEIEPFKTSIILKFAREWPFVAYAATLLAAGLFVERFFCRYLCPLGAALAIPGRIRMFEWLRRWPECGSPCQRCAKECPVQAIHPEGHINVNECIYCMHCQELYFDDHRCPHMIQLRLKREKREALSSTSMRGGKGPATVILAGGKPLAAQPAGATQPPPAQ
;
A
#
# COMPACT_ATOMS: atom_id res chain seq x y z
N MET A 1 -16.89 -27.37 17.34
CA MET A 1 -17.69 -26.13 17.38
C MET A 1 -17.22 -25.21 16.26
N PHE A 2 -17.38 -25.68 14.99
CA PHE A 2 -16.94 -24.99 13.78
C PHE A 2 -17.85 -25.43 12.61
N LEU A 3 -19.16 -25.21 12.77
CA LEU A 3 -20.15 -25.53 11.74
C LEU A 3 -21.48 -24.87 12.10
N PHE A 4 -21.52 -23.52 11.98
CA PHE A 4 -22.81 -22.80 11.95
C PHE A 4 -22.58 -21.32 11.55
N VAL A 5 -22.08 -21.05 10.34
CA VAL A 5 -22.29 -19.77 9.65
C VAL A 5 -22.22 -20.05 8.15
N LEU A 6 -23.24 -20.64 7.62
CA LEU A 6 -23.49 -20.72 6.18
C LEU A 6 -25.00 -20.87 6.00
N ALA A 7 -25.71 -19.77 5.95
CA ALA A 7 -26.99 -19.60 5.27
C ALA A 7 -27.57 -18.22 5.58
N LEU A 8 -27.25 -17.24 4.75
CA LEU A 8 -28.09 -16.06 4.46
C LEU A 8 -27.42 -15.34 3.26
N ALA A 9 -27.51 -15.97 2.11
CA ALA A 9 -27.31 -15.30 0.84
C ALA A 9 -28.71 -14.96 0.31
N SER A 10 -29.12 -13.73 0.50
CA SER A 10 -30.30 -13.17 -0.14
C SER A 10 -29.90 -12.54 -1.47
N SER A 11 -30.54 -13.01 -2.49
CA SER A 11 -30.50 -12.56 -3.89
C SER A 11 -30.68 -11.05 -4.03
N VAL A 12 -29.71 -10.38 -4.66
CA VAL A 12 -29.87 -9.04 -5.24
C VAL A 12 -29.73 -9.18 -6.75
N THR A 13 -30.81 -8.86 -7.43
CA THR A 13 -30.97 -8.85 -8.88
C THR A 13 -30.14 -7.73 -9.52
N ALA A 14 -29.52 -8.02 -10.66
CA ALA A 14 -28.85 -7.06 -11.52
C ALA A 14 -29.85 -5.99 -12.01
N ALA A 15 -29.46 -4.72 -11.90
CA ALA A 15 -30.20 -3.58 -12.46
C ALA A 15 -29.34 -2.92 -13.53
N ASP A 16 -29.91 -2.75 -14.69
CA ASP A 16 -29.45 -2.03 -15.89
C ASP A 16 -29.03 -0.57 -15.55
N ALA A 17 -28.22 0.01 -16.44
CA ALA A 17 -27.75 1.39 -16.42
C ALA A 17 -28.90 2.42 -16.58
N ALA A 18 -29.83 2.41 -15.64
CA ALA A 18 -30.82 3.45 -15.46
C ALA A 18 -30.26 4.54 -14.53
N SER A 19 -30.57 5.81 -14.77
CA SER A 19 -30.21 6.94 -13.93
C SER A 19 -30.37 6.63 -12.43
N HIS A 20 -29.26 6.70 -11.69
CA HIS A 20 -29.25 6.35 -10.25
C HIS A 20 -29.84 7.47 -9.38
N LEU A 21 -30.24 8.62 -9.97
CA LEU A 21 -30.83 9.74 -9.22
C LEU A 21 -31.98 9.30 -8.31
N GLY A 22 -32.85 8.38 -8.76
CA GLY A 22 -33.99 7.89 -8.01
C GLY A 22 -33.63 7.21 -6.69
N ASP A 23 -32.50 6.52 -6.65
CA ASP A 23 -32.03 5.77 -5.47
C ASP A 23 -31.52 6.70 -4.36
N TYR A 24 -31.03 7.89 -4.75
CA TYR A 24 -30.40 8.84 -3.84
C TYR A 24 -31.27 10.05 -3.50
N LEU A 25 -32.23 10.42 -4.36
CA LEU A 25 -33.03 11.63 -4.19
C LEU A 25 -33.81 11.66 -2.87
N SER A 26 -34.25 10.49 -2.38
CA SER A 26 -34.92 10.35 -1.10
C SER A 26 -34.05 10.67 0.11
N ARG A 27 -32.72 10.74 -0.06
CA ARG A 27 -31.77 11.07 1.01
C ARG A 27 -31.62 12.57 1.24
N ALA A 28 -32.21 13.42 0.38
CA ALA A 28 -32.15 14.87 0.49
C ALA A 28 -33.55 15.47 0.53
N THR A 29 -33.71 16.50 1.35
CA THR A 29 -34.93 17.33 1.29
C THR A 29 -34.85 18.34 0.16
N PRO A 30 -35.97 18.73 -0.50
CA PRO A 30 -35.94 19.68 -1.58
C PRO A 30 -35.25 21.01 -1.22
N SER A 31 -35.49 21.50 -0.01
CA SER A 31 -34.92 22.75 0.49
C SER A 31 -33.42 22.68 0.78
N GLU A 32 -32.83 21.50 1.01
CA GLU A 32 -31.38 21.33 1.15
C GLU A 32 -30.63 21.53 -0.16
N LEU A 33 -31.24 21.14 -1.29
CA LEU A 33 -30.63 21.28 -2.62
C LEU A 33 -31.02 22.59 -3.31
N VAL A 34 -32.30 22.94 -3.22
CA VAL A 34 -32.85 24.18 -3.82
C VAL A 34 -33.54 24.97 -2.72
N PRO A 35 -32.93 26.01 -2.16
CA PRO A 35 -33.49 26.77 -1.06
C PRO A 35 -34.90 27.32 -1.39
N GLY A 36 -35.84 27.04 -0.48
CA GLY A 36 -37.24 27.44 -0.65
C GLY A 36 -38.13 26.43 -1.39
N ALA A 37 -37.59 25.35 -1.91
CA ALA A 37 -38.38 24.28 -2.52
C ALA A 37 -39.07 23.42 -1.46
N ASP A 38 -40.33 23.07 -1.71
CA ASP A 38 -41.16 22.23 -0.84
C ASP A 38 -41.30 20.79 -1.34
N ARG A 39 -41.18 20.57 -2.66
CA ARG A 39 -41.28 19.23 -3.28
C ARG A 39 -40.40 19.07 -4.52
N PHE A 40 -40.05 17.81 -4.81
CA PHE A 40 -39.52 17.43 -6.12
C PHE A 40 -40.66 17.00 -7.04
N GLY A 41 -40.57 17.33 -8.31
CA GLY A 41 -41.45 16.85 -9.35
C GLY A 41 -40.98 15.52 -9.95
N PRO A 42 -41.74 14.98 -10.93
CA PRO A 42 -41.35 13.77 -11.62
C PRO A 42 -39.98 13.96 -12.34
N MET A 43 -39.13 12.96 -12.29
CA MET A 43 -37.84 12.96 -12.97
C MET A 43 -38.02 13.05 -14.48
N GLN A 44 -37.16 13.83 -15.15
CA GLN A 44 -37.27 14.13 -16.57
C GLN A 44 -35.94 13.93 -17.30
N GLY A 45 -36.03 13.33 -18.48
CA GLY A 45 -34.88 13.16 -19.41
C GLY A 45 -33.89 12.07 -18.99
N ASP A 46 -32.89 11.88 -19.85
CA ASP A 46 -31.77 10.98 -19.66
C ASP A 46 -30.47 11.75 -19.98
N PRO A 47 -29.55 11.86 -19.01
CA PRO A 47 -29.65 11.54 -17.57
C PRO A 47 -30.76 12.30 -16.84
N ALA A 48 -31.33 11.70 -15.79
CA ALA A 48 -32.50 12.23 -15.11
C ALA A 48 -32.24 13.54 -14.34
N LEU A 49 -33.20 14.46 -14.39
CA LEU A 49 -33.28 15.66 -13.58
C LEU A 49 -34.59 15.67 -12.78
N ALA A 50 -34.55 16.04 -11.51
CA ALA A 50 -35.71 16.21 -10.66
C ALA A 50 -35.99 17.70 -10.51
N PRO A 51 -37.06 18.27 -11.12
CA PRO A 51 -37.44 19.68 -10.93
C PRO A 51 -37.88 19.89 -9.47
N ALA A 52 -37.45 21.00 -8.88
CA ALA A 52 -37.77 21.41 -7.50
C ALA A 52 -38.72 22.63 -7.51
N TYR A 53 -39.83 22.50 -6.79
CA TYR A 53 -40.91 23.46 -6.80
C TYR A 53 -41.14 24.07 -5.41
N GLN A 54 -41.66 25.31 -5.42
CA GLN A 54 -42.35 25.93 -4.28
C GLN A 54 -43.82 26.17 -4.70
N GLY A 55 -44.73 25.38 -4.15
CA GLY A 55 -46.08 25.29 -4.72
C GLY A 55 -46.03 24.86 -6.19
N ASP A 56 -46.46 25.72 -7.13
CA ASP A 56 -46.40 25.44 -8.57
C ASP A 56 -45.24 26.18 -9.28
N ARG A 57 -44.46 26.97 -8.56
CA ARG A 57 -43.31 27.70 -9.11
C ARG A 57 -42.08 26.83 -9.14
N LEU A 58 -41.47 26.63 -10.32
CA LEU A 58 -40.20 26.00 -10.50
C LEU A 58 -39.08 26.91 -9.96
N LEU A 59 -38.29 26.41 -9.00
CA LEU A 59 -37.15 27.12 -8.43
C LEU A 59 -35.81 26.63 -8.98
N GLY A 60 -35.71 25.35 -9.37
CA GLY A 60 -34.47 24.75 -9.87
C GLY A 60 -34.62 23.28 -10.16
N PHE A 61 -33.50 22.62 -10.26
CA PHE A 61 -33.41 21.18 -10.56
C PHE A 61 -32.42 20.52 -9.60
N ALA A 62 -32.68 19.27 -9.26
CA ALA A 62 -31.72 18.39 -8.58
C ALA A 62 -31.29 17.29 -9.52
N TYR A 63 -29.99 16.92 -9.46
CA TYR A 63 -29.42 15.83 -10.25
C TYR A 63 -28.26 15.15 -9.52
N LEU A 64 -27.85 13.97 -10.00
CA LEU A 64 -26.71 13.23 -9.49
C LEU A 64 -25.51 13.45 -10.40
N ASN A 65 -24.35 13.85 -9.83
CA ASN A 65 -23.15 14.14 -10.62
C ASN A 65 -22.69 12.94 -11.47
N SER A 66 -22.75 11.72 -10.90
CA SER A 66 -22.28 10.51 -11.56
C SER A 66 -23.12 10.06 -12.77
N ASP A 67 -24.37 10.53 -12.89
CA ASP A 67 -25.19 10.30 -14.07
C ASP A 67 -24.71 11.10 -15.29
N PHE A 68 -23.92 12.16 -15.05
CA PHE A 68 -23.39 13.03 -16.10
C PHE A 68 -21.90 12.83 -16.35
N VAL A 69 -21.12 12.55 -15.30
CA VAL A 69 -19.65 12.52 -15.35
C VAL A 69 -19.11 11.42 -14.46
N ASN A 70 -18.25 10.58 -15.02
CA ASN A 70 -17.58 9.55 -14.24
C ASN A 70 -16.22 10.08 -13.74
N ALA A 71 -16.18 10.60 -12.50
CA ALA A 71 -14.96 11.04 -11.84
C ALA A 71 -14.67 10.13 -10.63
N THR A 72 -13.51 9.48 -10.63
CA THR A 72 -13.14 8.50 -9.61
C THR A 72 -11.98 8.99 -8.76
N GLY A 73 -12.11 8.86 -7.43
CA GLY A 73 -11.05 9.17 -6.47
C GLY A 73 -10.10 7.98 -6.23
N TYR A 74 -9.51 7.92 -5.03
CA TYR A 74 -8.61 6.84 -4.63
C TYR A 74 -9.27 5.45 -4.59
N SER A 75 -10.56 5.38 -4.30
CA SER A 75 -11.33 4.12 -4.30
C SER A 75 -11.48 3.52 -5.70
N GLY A 76 -11.36 4.34 -6.75
CA GLY A 76 -11.68 4.00 -8.12
C GLY A 76 -13.16 3.77 -8.36
N LYS A 77 -14.01 4.22 -7.43
CA LYS A 77 -15.47 4.28 -7.59
C LYS A 77 -15.92 5.74 -7.64
N PRO A 78 -17.03 6.06 -8.35
CA PRO A 78 -17.58 7.41 -8.35
C PRO A 78 -17.96 7.86 -6.95
N ILE A 79 -17.77 9.15 -6.70
CA ILE A 79 -18.27 9.80 -5.48
C ILE A 79 -19.61 10.42 -5.82
N GLN A 80 -20.67 10.04 -5.12
CA GLN A 80 -22.05 10.40 -5.41
C GLN A 80 -22.42 11.71 -4.70
N MET A 81 -22.71 12.74 -5.50
CA MET A 81 -23.15 14.05 -5.01
C MET A 81 -24.51 14.41 -5.62
N LEU A 82 -25.48 14.73 -4.78
CA LEU A 82 -26.69 15.40 -5.22
C LEU A 82 -26.42 16.90 -5.34
N ILE A 83 -26.75 17.47 -6.48
CA ILE A 83 -26.49 18.86 -6.81
C ILE A 83 -27.80 19.55 -7.11
N GLY A 84 -28.05 20.66 -6.41
CA GLY A 84 -29.11 21.59 -6.74
C GLY A 84 -28.58 22.72 -7.66
N ILE A 85 -29.31 23.03 -8.70
CA ILE A 85 -28.96 24.08 -9.67
C ILE A 85 -30.19 24.87 -10.04
N ASP A 86 -30.07 26.20 -10.16
CA ASP A 86 -31.16 27.05 -10.59
C ASP A 86 -31.33 27.07 -12.13
N PRO A 87 -32.42 27.63 -12.67
CA PRO A 87 -32.63 27.71 -14.13
C PRO A 87 -31.57 28.53 -14.86
N ASN A 88 -30.78 29.36 -14.18
CA ASN A 88 -29.72 30.17 -14.77
C ASN A 88 -28.37 29.48 -14.79
N GLY A 89 -28.23 28.31 -14.14
CA GLY A 89 -26.99 27.57 -14.07
C GLY A 89 -26.12 27.87 -12.85
N VAL A 90 -26.71 28.42 -11.79
CA VAL A 90 -26.07 28.70 -10.51
C VAL A 90 -26.27 27.50 -9.56
N ILE A 91 -25.24 27.03 -8.91
CA ILE A 91 -25.33 25.95 -7.90
C ILE A 91 -26.04 26.51 -6.65
N THR A 92 -27.11 25.84 -6.23
CA THR A 92 -27.95 26.26 -5.09
C THR A 92 -27.74 25.41 -3.83
N GLY A 93 -27.31 24.15 -3.98
CA GLY A 93 -27.07 23.26 -2.87
C GLY A 93 -26.28 22.00 -3.27
N LEU A 94 -25.58 21.40 -2.32
CA LEU A 94 -24.75 20.25 -2.51
C LEU A 94 -24.94 19.27 -1.36
N LYS A 95 -25.06 17.97 -1.65
CA LYS A 95 -25.16 16.92 -0.66
C LYS A 95 -24.39 15.67 -1.08
N LEU A 96 -23.43 15.23 -0.25
CA LEU A 96 -22.75 13.98 -0.43
C LEU A 96 -23.69 12.85 0.00
N VAL A 97 -23.92 11.87 -0.86
CA VAL A 97 -24.89 10.78 -0.61
C VAL A 97 -24.28 9.41 -0.56
N ASP A 98 -23.16 9.18 -1.26
CA ASP A 98 -22.38 7.94 -1.17
C ASP A 98 -20.93 8.15 -1.63
N HIS A 99 -20.02 7.49 -0.95
CA HIS A 99 -18.61 7.44 -1.33
C HIS A 99 -17.92 6.20 -0.75
N LYS A 100 -16.84 5.77 -1.39
CA LYS A 100 -15.98 4.66 -0.89
C LYS A 100 -14.53 5.11 -0.73
N GLU A 101 -14.32 6.40 -0.51
CA GLU A 101 -12.99 6.98 -0.37
C GLU A 101 -12.33 6.57 0.95
N PRO A 102 -11.17 5.85 0.92
CA PRO A 102 -10.52 5.32 2.12
C PRO A 102 -10.15 6.42 3.12
N ILE A 103 -9.73 7.58 2.64
CA ILE A 103 -9.27 8.70 3.46
C ILE A 103 -10.40 9.30 4.28
N VAL A 104 -11.62 9.36 3.72
CA VAL A 104 -12.81 9.84 4.42
C VAL A 104 -13.28 8.82 5.45
N LEU A 105 -13.17 7.54 5.13
CA LEU A 105 -13.56 6.43 6.03
C LEU A 105 -12.61 6.28 7.23
N VAL A 106 -11.35 6.74 7.12
CA VAL A 106 -10.26 6.41 8.07
C VAL A 106 -9.81 7.60 8.93
N GLY A 107 -10.16 8.88 8.61
CA GLY A 107 -9.58 9.91 9.46
C GLY A 107 -9.91 11.36 9.18
N ILE A 108 -10.60 11.70 8.10
CA ILE A 108 -11.00 13.09 7.85
C ILE A 108 -12.52 13.21 7.96
N PRO A 109 -13.03 14.01 8.91
CA PRO A 109 -14.45 14.17 9.05
C PRO A 109 -15.11 14.67 7.75
N GLU A 110 -16.16 13.98 7.30
CA GLU A 110 -16.96 14.35 6.11
C GLU A 110 -17.37 15.82 6.11
N ALA A 111 -17.67 16.37 7.30
CA ALA A 111 -18.01 17.77 7.49
C ALA A 111 -16.92 18.75 6.98
N LYS A 112 -15.63 18.38 7.07
CA LYS A 112 -14.53 19.21 6.53
C LYS A 112 -14.48 19.18 5.02
N ILE A 113 -14.77 18.03 4.41
CA ILE A 113 -14.85 17.89 2.96
C ILE A 113 -16.02 18.67 2.42
N LEU A 114 -17.20 18.55 3.03
CA LEU A 114 -18.40 19.30 2.66
C LEU A 114 -18.19 20.80 2.83
N ALA A 115 -17.52 21.26 3.87
CA ALA A 115 -17.21 22.68 4.06
C ALA A 115 -16.35 23.26 2.92
N ALA A 116 -15.38 22.48 2.42
CA ALA A 116 -14.53 22.88 1.30
C ALA A 116 -15.32 22.94 -0.03
N VAL A 117 -16.17 21.94 -0.27
CA VAL A 117 -16.95 21.78 -1.50
C VAL A 117 -18.14 22.75 -1.53
N ASN A 118 -18.75 23.08 -0.39
CA ASN A 118 -19.89 24.00 -0.28
C ASN A 118 -19.55 25.43 -0.70
N LYS A 119 -18.28 25.80 -0.86
CA LYS A 119 -17.86 27.05 -1.47
C LYS A 119 -18.28 27.19 -2.94
N LEU A 120 -18.60 26.08 -3.61
CA LEU A 120 -19.17 26.08 -4.95
C LEU A 120 -20.65 26.54 -4.99
N ILE A 121 -21.33 26.58 -3.85
CA ILE A 121 -22.70 27.10 -3.77
C ILE A 121 -22.66 28.59 -4.08
N GLY A 122 -23.52 29.03 -5.03
CA GLY A 122 -23.54 30.36 -5.56
C GLY A 122 -22.67 30.60 -6.79
N ALA A 123 -21.87 29.57 -7.22
CA ALA A 123 -21.08 29.69 -8.44
C ALA A 123 -21.94 29.65 -9.69
N ASP A 124 -21.75 30.64 -10.58
CA ASP A 124 -22.38 30.71 -11.92
C ASP A 124 -21.59 29.85 -12.92
N LEU A 125 -22.05 28.62 -13.13
CA LEU A 125 -21.43 27.70 -14.08
C LEU A 125 -21.90 27.92 -15.53
N ALA A 126 -22.92 28.75 -15.77
CA ALA A 126 -23.31 29.15 -17.13
C ALA A 126 -22.23 30.03 -17.79
N THR A 127 -21.58 30.90 -17.03
CA THR A 127 -20.44 31.71 -17.52
C THR A 127 -19.22 30.85 -17.79
N VAL A 128 -18.95 29.82 -16.96
CA VAL A 128 -17.88 28.86 -17.15
C VAL A 128 -18.14 27.97 -18.38
N ALA A 129 -19.36 27.48 -18.54
CA ALA A 129 -19.74 26.64 -19.69
C ALA A 129 -19.59 27.35 -21.04
N ARG A 130 -19.78 28.71 -21.04
CA ARG A 130 -19.60 29.59 -22.22
C ARG A 130 -18.13 30.03 -22.42
N GLY A 131 -17.19 29.58 -21.61
CA GLY A 131 -15.78 29.97 -21.68
C GLY A 131 -15.47 31.41 -21.29
N LYS A 132 -16.40 32.09 -20.59
CA LYS A 132 -16.26 33.51 -20.18
C LYS A 132 -15.64 33.69 -18.80
N ALA A 133 -15.59 32.62 -17.99
CA ALA A 133 -14.98 32.60 -16.67
C ALA A 133 -14.16 31.31 -16.47
N ALA A 134 -13.13 31.39 -15.62
CA ALA A 134 -12.42 30.22 -15.18
C ALA A 134 -13.29 29.36 -14.25
N ALA A 135 -13.04 28.05 -14.23
CA ALA A 135 -13.71 27.12 -13.31
C ALA A 135 -13.43 27.52 -11.86
N PRO A 136 -14.43 27.54 -10.97
CA PRO A 136 -14.23 27.82 -9.56
C PRO A 136 -13.45 26.69 -8.92
N GLN A 137 -12.49 27.03 -8.06
CA GLN A 137 -11.67 26.06 -7.34
C GLN A 137 -12.24 25.82 -5.94
N VAL A 138 -12.13 24.56 -5.47
CA VAL A 138 -12.50 24.17 -4.11
C VAL A 138 -11.34 24.40 -3.15
N ASP A 139 -11.63 24.65 -1.88
CA ASP A 139 -10.60 24.68 -0.85
C ASP A 139 -10.01 23.28 -0.62
N ILE A 140 -8.73 23.27 -0.30
CA ILE A 140 -8.01 22.03 -0.09
C ILE A 140 -8.14 21.59 1.36
N VAL A 141 -8.47 20.31 1.56
CA VAL A 141 -8.45 19.66 2.88
C VAL A 141 -7.18 18.82 2.99
N SER A 142 -6.28 19.24 3.90
CA SER A 142 -5.04 18.50 4.15
C SER A 142 -5.32 17.04 4.47
N GLY A 143 -4.69 16.13 3.71
CA GLY A 143 -4.91 14.68 3.82
C GLY A 143 -6.05 14.13 2.94
N ALA A 144 -7.01 14.94 2.47
CA ALA A 144 -8.07 14.52 1.54
C ALA A 144 -8.07 15.32 0.22
N THR A 145 -6.93 15.88 -0.15
CA THR A 145 -6.77 16.78 -1.28
C THR A 145 -7.35 16.25 -2.58
N VAL A 146 -6.92 15.02 -2.96
CA VAL A 146 -7.39 14.40 -4.22
C VAL A 146 -8.89 14.14 -4.18
N THR A 147 -9.43 13.67 -3.05
CA THR A 147 -10.85 13.41 -2.89
C THR A 147 -11.67 14.71 -3.05
N VAL A 148 -11.23 15.81 -2.42
CA VAL A 148 -11.91 17.10 -2.52
C VAL A 148 -11.83 17.68 -3.93
N LEU A 149 -10.66 17.59 -4.58
CA LEU A 149 -10.50 18.01 -5.98
C LEU A 149 -11.40 17.21 -6.92
N VAL A 150 -11.44 15.88 -6.78
CA VAL A 150 -12.32 15.01 -7.59
C VAL A 150 -13.79 15.39 -7.42
N ILE A 151 -14.24 15.63 -6.19
CA ILE A 151 -15.61 16.06 -5.92
C ILE A 151 -15.87 17.41 -6.59
N GLY A 152 -15.01 18.41 -6.38
CA GLY A 152 -15.16 19.75 -6.97
C GLY A 152 -15.20 19.70 -8.49
N ASP A 153 -14.25 19.00 -9.10
CA ASP A 153 -14.19 18.81 -10.55
C ASP A 153 -15.42 18.09 -11.09
N SER A 154 -15.92 17.06 -10.41
CA SER A 154 -17.11 16.32 -10.82
C SER A 154 -18.35 17.20 -10.81
N ILE A 155 -18.49 18.10 -9.81
CA ILE A 155 -19.59 19.07 -9.72
C ILE A 155 -19.52 20.06 -10.88
N VAL A 156 -18.36 20.67 -11.10
CA VAL A 156 -18.18 21.68 -12.16
C VAL A 156 -18.38 21.07 -13.55
N ARG A 157 -17.81 19.87 -13.81
CA ARG A 157 -17.94 19.21 -15.10
C ARG A 157 -19.37 18.71 -15.37
N SER A 158 -20.05 18.11 -14.37
CA SER A 158 -21.43 17.65 -14.52
C SER A 158 -22.39 18.80 -14.77
N ALA A 159 -22.26 19.88 -14.03
CA ALA A 159 -23.06 21.10 -14.25
C ALA A 159 -22.78 21.73 -15.62
N THR A 160 -21.51 21.83 -16.02
CA THR A 160 -21.11 22.36 -17.34
C THR A 160 -21.67 21.49 -18.47
N LYS A 161 -21.62 20.15 -18.34
CA LYS A 161 -22.19 19.20 -19.32
C LYS A 161 -23.72 19.37 -19.40
N LEU A 162 -24.39 19.49 -18.25
CA LEU A 162 -25.82 19.74 -18.17
C LEU A 162 -26.22 21.05 -18.84
N ILE A 163 -25.48 22.15 -18.63
CA ILE A 163 -25.73 23.46 -19.24
C ILE A 163 -25.49 23.41 -20.75
N LYS A 164 -24.39 22.77 -21.21
CA LYS A 164 -24.07 22.61 -22.63
C LYS A 164 -25.12 21.77 -23.39
N SER A 165 -25.81 20.86 -22.70
CA SER A 165 -26.92 20.09 -23.30
C SER A 165 -28.17 20.91 -23.57
N GLY A 166 -28.18 22.20 -23.19
CA GLY A 166 -29.32 23.15 -23.40
C GLY A 166 -30.52 22.91 -22.50
N ARG A 167 -30.44 21.99 -21.55
CA ARG A 167 -31.55 21.66 -20.62
C ARG A 167 -31.72 22.68 -19.51
N ILE A 168 -30.67 23.48 -19.21
CA ILE A 168 -30.64 24.54 -18.21
C ILE A 168 -29.78 25.70 -18.77
N GLY A 169 -30.03 26.93 -18.35
CA GLY A 169 -29.18 28.09 -18.68
C GLY A 169 -29.67 28.99 -19.84
N GLY A 170 -30.90 28.83 -20.29
CA GLY A 170 -31.59 29.81 -21.19
C GLY A 170 -30.96 30.00 -22.58
N GLY A 171 -30.17 29.06 -23.04
CA GLY A 171 -29.56 29.08 -24.37
C GLY A 171 -30.36 28.23 -25.35
N GLN A 172 -31.37 28.81 -26.03
CA GLN A 172 -31.76 28.33 -27.35
C GLN A 172 -30.62 28.64 -28.32
N GLY A 173 -29.62 27.75 -28.34
CA GLY A 173 -28.65 27.67 -29.39
C GLY A 173 -28.96 26.39 -30.18
N ASP A 174 -29.63 26.56 -31.34
CA ASP A 174 -29.59 25.54 -32.40
C ASP A 174 -28.11 25.33 -32.79
N VAL A 175 -27.46 24.47 -32.05
CA VAL A 175 -26.28 23.78 -32.59
C VAL A 175 -26.86 22.67 -33.46
N ALA A 176 -27.06 22.97 -34.74
CA ALA A 176 -27.27 21.96 -35.76
C ALA A 176 -26.14 20.92 -35.61
N GLN A 177 -26.45 19.82 -34.97
CA GLN A 177 -25.54 18.66 -34.96
C GLN A 177 -25.34 18.23 -36.41
N ALA A 178 -24.15 18.51 -36.94
CA ALA A 178 -23.74 17.89 -38.20
C ALA A 178 -23.93 16.38 -38.05
N PRO A 179 -24.37 15.67 -39.08
CA PRO A 179 -24.62 14.22 -39.02
C PRO A 179 -23.34 13.54 -38.49
N PRO A 180 -23.46 12.56 -37.61
CA PRO A 180 -22.32 11.88 -37.01
C PRO A 180 -21.50 11.20 -38.11
N VAL A 181 -20.32 11.74 -38.41
CA VAL A 181 -19.34 11.11 -39.28
C VAL A 181 -18.61 10.10 -38.42
N ASN A 182 -18.72 8.81 -38.72
CA ASN A 182 -17.96 7.78 -38.03
C ASN A 182 -16.46 7.99 -38.33
N LYS A 183 -15.72 8.42 -37.32
CA LYS A 183 -14.27 8.52 -37.37
C LYS A 183 -13.69 7.24 -36.76
N THR A 184 -12.69 6.66 -37.38
CA THR A 184 -11.96 5.50 -36.88
C THR A 184 -10.47 5.72 -37.10
N VAL A 185 -9.64 5.12 -36.23
CA VAL A 185 -8.18 5.14 -36.40
C VAL A 185 -7.80 4.28 -37.63
N ASP A 186 -6.97 4.84 -38.48
CA ASP A 186 -6.45 4.14 -39.68
C ASP A 186 -5.32 3.17 -39.27
N LEU A 187 -5.68 1.93 -39.05
CA LEU A 187 -4.77 0.86 -38.67
C LEU A 187 -3.87 0.37 -39.84
N THR A 188 -4.08 0.85 -41.08
CA THR A 188 -3.25 0.49 -42.22
C THR A 188 -1.96 1.26 -42.33
N LYS A 189 -1.92 2.45 -41.73
CA LYS A 189 -0.71 3.29 -41.65
C LYS A 189 0.17 2.83 -40.50
N SER A 190 1.37 2.39 -40.82
CA SER A 190 2.30 1.83 -39.81
C SER A 190 3.75 2.19 -40.13
N GLU A 191 3.99 3.39 -40.68
CA GLU A 191 5.34 3.90 -40.97
C GLU A 191 6.08 4.23 -39.65
N VAL A 192 7.39 4.01 -39.62
CA VAL A 192 8.24 4.45 -38.53
C VAL A 192 8.74 5.87 -38.83
N ARG A 193 8.57 6.78 -37.88
CA ARG A 193 8.92 8.20 -38.02
C ARG A 193 9.84 8.61 -36.87
N ASP A 194 10.70 9.60 -37.13
CA ASP A 194 11.59 10.19 -36.15
C ASP A 194 10.86 11.09 -35.15
N TRP A 195 11.54 11.42 -34.09
CA TRP A 195 10.95 12.22 -32.99
C TRP A 195 10.51 13.61 -33.43
N GLU A 196 11.33 14.30 -34.25
CA GLU A 196 11.05 15.66 -34.70
C GLU A 196 9.75 15.68 -35.53
N SER A 197 9.58 14.73 -36.43
CA SER A 197 8.38 14.55 -37.23
C SER A 197 7.13 14.29 -36.38
N LEU A 198 7.23 13.44 -35.33
CA LEU A 198 6.12 13.12 -34.43
C LEU A 198 5.72 14.30 -33.56
N VAL A 199 6.68 15.12 -33.12
CA VAL A 199 6.40 16.35 -32.38
C VAL A 199 5.82 17.42 -33.32
N GLY A 200 6.38 17.53 -34.52
CA GLY A 200 5.99 18.52 -35.53
C GLY A 200 4.57 18.37 -36.06
N ASP A 201 4.10 17.12 -36.25
CA ASP A 201 2.73 16.85 -36.71
C ASP A 201 1.69 16.76 -35.55
N GLY A 202 2.14 16.84 -34.29
CA GLY A 202 1.31 16.77 -33.10
C GLY A 202 0.94 15.35 -32.66
N SER A 203 1.57 14.30 -33.23
CA SER A 203 1.48 12.91 -32.75
C SER A 203 2.03 12.75 -31.34
N VAL A 204 3.03 13.57 -30.99
CA VAL A 204 3.56 13.75 -29.63
C VAL A 204 3.30 15.19 -29.21
N ARG A 205 2.56 15.38 -28.13
CA ARG A 205 2.26 16.71 -27.58
C ARG A 205 3.14 17.01 -26.40
N ARG A 206 3.52 18.28 -26.26
CA ARG A 206 4.46 18.78 -25.26
C ARG A 206 3.81 19.83 -24.36
N LEU A 207 4.03 19.73 -23.06
CA LEU A 207 3.80 20.76 -22.07
C LEU A 207 5.15 21.13 -21.44
N LEU A 208 5.55 22.38 -21.58
CA LEU A 208 6.75 22.92 -20.93
C LEU A 208 6.30 23.96 -19.89
N LEU A 209 6.74 23.77 -18.66
CA LEU A 209 6.54 24.74 -17.56
C LEU A 209 7.89 25.07 -16.95
N THR A 210 8.15 26.36 -16.82
CA THR A 210 9.28 26.92 -16.08
C THR A 210 8.86 27.24 -14.63
N ASN A 211 9.82 27.50 -13.76
CA ASN A 211 9.53 27.98 -12.41
C ASN A 211 8.70 29.27 -12.46
N ALA A 212 9.01 30.18 -13.39
CA ALA A 212 8.24 31.43 -13.57
C ALA A 212 6.78 31.18 -13.96
N ASP A 213 6.51 30.20 -14.83
CA ASP A 213 5.13 29.86 -15.24
C ASP A 213 4.31 29.37 -14.07
N VAL A 214 4.91 28.50 -13.22
CA VAL A 214 4.26 27.95 -12.03
C VAL A 214 4.05 29.05 -10.98
N ASP A 215 5.03 29.91 -10.73
CA ASP A 215 4.92 31.03 -9.79
C ASP A 215 3.84 32.01 -10.21
N GLN A 216 3.80 32.42 -11.49
CA GLN A 216 2.76 33.30 -12.03
C GLN A 216 1.37 32.65 -11.93
N ALA A 217 1.26 31.33 -12.14
CA ALA A 217 0.00 30.64 -12.01
C ALA A 217 -0.50 30.65 -10.56
N PHE A 218 0.39 30.45 -9.56
CA PHE A 218 0.04 30.58 -8.14
C PHE A 218 -0.33 32.02 -7.75
N GLU A 219 0.32 33.03 -8.28
CA GLU A 219 -0.05 34.44 -8.09
C GLU A 219 -1.47 34.71 -8.62
N LYS A 220 -1.77 34.27 -9.84
CA LYS A 220 -3.09 34.40 -10.46
C LYS A 220 -4.20 33.63 -9.73
N SER A 221 -3.88 32.57 -9.02
CA SER A 221 -4.86 31.77 -8.27
C SER A 221 -5.44 32.50 -7.06
N GLY A 222 -4.86 33.63 -6.65
CA GLY A 222 -5.26 34.38 -5.47
C GLY A 222 -4.83 33.78 -4.13
N ASN A 223 -4.10 32.67 -4.12
CA ASN A 223 -3.57 32.05 -2.90
C ASN A 223 -2.28 32.77 -2.48
N ARG A 224 -2.43 33.74 -1.54
CA ARG A 224 -1.32 34.58 -1.07
C ARG A 224 -0.20 33.80 -0.41
N GLU A 225 -0.50 32.70 0.29
CA GLU A 225 0.50 31.87 0.97
C GLU A 225 1.35 31.08 -0.03
N ALA A 226 0.73 30.60 -1.09
CA ALA A 226 1.44 29.93 -2.17
C ALA A 226 2.27 30.90 -3.01
N ALA A 227 1.74 32.07 -3.32
CA ALA A 227 2.44 33.13 -4.05
C ALA A 227 3.68 33.65 -3.30
N ALA A 228 3.64 33.66 -1.96
CA ALA A 228 4.77 34.08 -1.12
C ALA A 228 5.92 33.06 -1.06
N ARG A 229 5.79 31.90 -1.69
CA ARG A 229 6.78 30.81 -1.67
C ARG A 229 7.10 30.33 -3.08
N PRO A 230 7.92 31.07 -3.84
CA PRO A 230 8.28 30.71 -5.21
C PRO A 230 9.02 29.36 -5.27
N GLU A 231 9.02 28.73 -6.44
CA GLU A 231 9.79 27.51 -6.66
C GLU A 231 11.31 27.77 -6.48
N PRO A 232 12.04 26.81 -5.92
CA PRO A 232 13.48 26.94 -5.73
C PRO A 232 14.22 26.90 -7.08
N GLY A 233 15.19 27.78 -7.27
CA GLY A 233 16.00 27.91 -8.49
C GLY A 233 15.75 29.21 -9.23
N GLU A 234 16.30 29.31 -10.46
CA GLU A 234 16.10 30.46 -11.30
C GLU A 234 14.70 30.43 -11.95
N PRO A 235 14.10 31.59 -12.26
CA PRO A 235 12.78 31.66 -12.90
C PRO A 235 12.70 30.93 -14.25
N THR A 236 13.82 30.86 -14.97
CA THR A 236 13.96 30.20 -16.28
C THR A 236 14.23 28.71 -16.19
N ASP A 237 14.50 28.20 -14.98
CA ASP A 237 14.76 26.77 -14.80
C ASP A 237 13.53 25.95 -15.17
N MET A 238 13.77 24.79 -15.76
CA MET A 238 12.74 23.86 -16.19
C MET A 238 12.10 23.21 -14.96
N PHE A 239 10.85 23.54 -14.70
CA PHE A 239 10.05 22.88 -13.66
C PHE A 239 9.64 21.48 -14.10
N ILE A 240 8.97 21.37 -15.26
CA ILE A 240 8.65 20.09 -15.90
C ILE A 240 8.46 20.27 -17.41
N GLU A 241 8.99 19.35 -18.17
CA GLU A 241 8.71 19.15 -19.57
C GLU A 241 8.02 17.78 -19.72
N LEU A 242 6.76 17.78 -20.10
CA LEU A 242 5.90 16.61 -20.16
C LEU A 242 5.47 16.34 -21.59
N TYR A 243 5.61 15.12 -22.04
CA TYR A 243 5.19 14.68 -23.37
C TYR A 243 4.15 13.57 -23.23
N VAL A 244 3.17 13.58 -24.16
CA VAL A 244 2.15 12.54 -24.24
C VAL A 244 1.88 12.14 -25.67
N ALA A 245 1.66 10.85 -25.89
CA ALA A 245 1.35 10.28 -27.21
C ALA A 245 0.40 9.07 -27.08
N ASP A 246 -0.49 8.89 -28.05
CA ASP A 246 -1.34 7.70 -28.14
C ASP A 246 -0.60 6.61 -28.96
N VAL A 247 -0.03 5.64 -28.24
CA VAL A 247 0.71 4.52 -28.85
C VAL A 247 -0.17 3.35 -29.28
N GLY A 248 -1.50 3.46 -29.11
CA GLY A 248 -2.47 2.57 -29.73
C GLY A 248 -2.51 2.72 -31.24
N VAL A 249 -2.17 3.91 -31.77
CA VAL A 249 -2.03 4.21 -33.20
C VAL A 249 -0.76 3.56 -33.76
N PRO A 250 -0.84 2.72 -34.81
CA PRO A 250 0.29 1.89 -35.25
C PRO A 250 1.56 2.67 -35.60
N THR A 251 1.48 3.78 -36.32
CA THR A 251 2.62 4.62 -36.66
C THR A 251 3.28 5.17 -35.42
N ILE A 252 2.51 5.76 -34.49
CA ILE A 252 3.03 6.38 -33.27
C ILE A 252 3.63 5.30 -32.36
N GLY A 253 2.89 4.20 -32.17
CA GLY A 253 3.32 3.09 -31.31
C GLY A 253 4.59 2.41 -31.79
N ARG A 254 4.73 2.14 -33.09
CA ARG A 254 5.96 1.54 -33.67
C ARG A 254 7.15 2.50 -33.58
N SER A 255 6.92 3.77 -33.83
CA SER A 255 7.98 4.77 -33.76
C SER A 255 8.52 4.92 -32.34
N LEU A 256 7.64 5.02 -31.35
CA LEU A 256 8.04 5.27 -29.94
C LEU A 256 8.49 4.01 -29.18
N LEU A 257 7.90 2.84 -29.47
CA LEU A 257 8.18 1.60 -28.74
C LEU A 257 9.09 0.63 -29.51
N GLY A 258 9.37 0.92 -30.77
CA GLY A 258 9.97 -0.02 -31.70
C GLY A 258 9.01 -1.16 -32.07
N ASP A 259 9.37 -1.95 -33.11
CA ASP A 259 8.51 -3.03 -33.62
C ASP A 259 8.20 -4.09 -32.55
N GLU A 260 9.22 -4.56 -31.83
CA GLU A 260 9.04 -5.56 -30.78
C GLU A 260 8.22 -5.03 -29.60
N GLY A 261 8.47 -3.77 -29.17
CA GLY A 261 7.75 -3.11 -28.10
C GLY A 261 6.26 -2.94 -28.43
N TYR A 262 5.99 -2.51 -29.66
CA TYR A 262 4.63 -2.35 -30.16
C TYR A 262 3.88 -3.69 -30.29
N GLN A 263 4.52 -4.76 -30.77
CA GLN A 263 3.90 -6.09 -30.82
C GLN A 263 3.59 -6.63 -29.42
N ARG A 264 4.50 -6.42 -28.45
CA ARG A 264 4.23 -6.77 -27.05
C ARG A 264 3.06 -5.97 -26.45
N LEU A 265 2.94 -4.69 -26.77
CA LEU A 265 1.81 -3.87 -26.38
C LEU A 265 0.52 -4.42 -26.98
N LYS A 266 0.49 -4.66 -28.30
CA LYS A 266 -0.68 -5.15 -29.04
C LYS A 266 -1.18 -6.50 -28.50
N ALA A 267 -0.28 -7.38 -28.09
CA ALA A 267 -0.63 -8.67 -27.48
C ALA A 267 -1.28 -8.53 -26.08
N ARG A 268 -1.12 -7.39 -25.40
CA ARG A 268 -1.69 -7.09 -24.08
C ARG A 268 -2.98 -6.30 -24.15
N LEU A 269 -3.21 -5.54 -25.22
CA LEU A 269 -4.40 -4.72 -25.38
C LEU A 269 -5.63 -5.59 -25.62
N GLN A 270 -6.70 -5.26 -24.94
CA GLN A 270 -8.03 -5.80 -25.26
C GLN A 270 -8.58 -5.15 -26.53
N PRO A 271 -9.55 -5.77 -27.22
CA PRO A 271 -10.18 -5.16 -28.39
C PRO A 271 -10.75 -3.77 -28.05
N GLY A 272 -10.34 -2.75 -28.81
CA GLY A 272 -10.74 -1.35 -28.60
C GLY A 272 -10.02 -0.60 -27.47
N GLN A 273 -9.18 -1.26 -26.70
CA GLN A 273 -8.37 -0.61 -25.65
C GLN A 273 -7.23 0.20 -26.25
N GLN A 274 -6.97 1.38 -25.69
CA GLN A 274 -5.88 2.27 -26.07
C GLN A 274 -4.78 2.33 -25.02
N ALA A 275 -3.61 2.81 -25.42
CA ALA A 275 -2.46 2.97 -24.54
C ALA A 275 -1.74 4.29 -24.80
N LEU A 276 -1.32 4.95 -23.74
CA LEU A 276 -0.63 6.23 -23.80
C LEU A 276 0.82 6.07 -23.32
N VAL A 277 1.75 6.75 -23.97
CA VAL A 277 3.11 6.98 -23.45
C VAL A 277 3.14 8.38 -22.86
N ILE A 278 3.63 8.47 -21.63
CA ILE A 278 3.88 9.74 -20.94
C ILE A 278 5.36 9.76 -20.56
N ALA A 279 6.08 10.77 -21.03
CA ALA A 279 7.50 10.97 -20.71
C ALA A 279 7.69 12.33 -20.05
N GLY A 280 8.54 12.40 -19.03
CA GLY A 280 8.77 13.61 -18.25
C GLY A 280 10.24 13.86 -17.98
N HIS A 281 10.63 15.14 -18.01
CA HIS A 281 11.93 15.65 -17.65
C HIS A 281 11.77 16.93 -16.82
N GLY A 282 12.68 17.20 -15.89
CA GLY A 282 12.65 18.40 -15.04
C GLY A 282 12.76 18.09 -13.55
N THR A 283 12.57 19.09 -12.70
CA THR A 283 12.65 18.97 -11.24
C THR A 283 11.37 18.38 -10.62
N TYR A 284 10.25 18.47 -11.35
CA TYR A 284 8.95 17.96 -10.89
C TYR A 284 8.61 16.64 -11.58
N SER A 285 8.18 15.64 -10.81
CA SER A 285 7.80 14.32 -11.32
C SER A 285 6.29 14.20 -11.51
N PHE A 286 5.84 13.66 -12.62
CA PHE A 286 4.42 13.38 -12.88
C PHE A 286 3.89 12.14 -12.11
N LYS A 287 4.79 11.32 -11.53
CA LYS A 287 4.38 10.10 -10.81
C LYS A 287 3.68 10.36 -9.48
N GLY A 288 4.00 11.49 -8.86
CA GLY A 288 3.40 11.86 -7.59
C GLY A 288 4.04 11.23 -6.35
N SER A 289 3.61 11.73 -5.19
CA SER A 289 4.04 11.22 -3.87
C SER A 289 3.22 10.02 -3.40
N GLY A 290 2.04 9.82 -3.96
CA GLY A 290 1.16 8.66 -3.70
C GLY A 290 1.52 7.41 -4.48
N TYR A 291 2.53 7.50 -5.37
CA TYR A 291 3.02 6.35 -6.12
C TYR A 291 3.79 5.40 -5.21
N VAL A 292 3.08 4.47 -4.61
CA VAL A 292 3.64 3.26 -4.00
C VAL A 292 3.14 2.09 -4.86
N ARG A 293 3.89 0.97 -4.96
CA ARG A 293 3.45 -0.20 -5.74
C ARG A 293 2.01 -0.58 -5.37
N GLY A 294 1.12 -0.59 -6.37
CA GLY A 294 -0.33 -0.76 -6.21
C GLY A 294 -1.10 0.54 -5.96
N GLY A 295 -0.43 1.71 -5.91
CA GLY A 295 -1.05 3.02 -5.77
C GLY A 295 -1.58 3.62 -7.07
N ILE A 296 -2.04 4.87 -6.97
CA ILE A 296 -2.49 5.68 -8.10
C ILE A 296 -1.46 6.75 -8.45
N PHE A 297 -1.43 7.14 -9.72
CA PHE A 297 -0.72 8.33 -10.20
C PHE A 297 -1.58 9.55 -9.87
N ASP A 298 -1.32 10.16 -8.72
CA ASP A 298 -2.14 11.27 -8.17
C ASP A 298 -1.88 12.62 -8.83
N ARG A 299 -0.83 12.75 -9.65
CA ARG A 299 -0.47 13.99 -10.33
C ARG A 299 -0.91 14.08 -11.78
N ILE A 300 -1.37 13.01 -12.38
CA ILE A 300 -1.88 13.00 -13.74
C ILE A 300 -3.30 12.44 -13.80
N GLU A 301 -4.12 13.04 -14.66
CA GLU A 301 -5.50 12.65 -14.89
C GLU A 301 -5.82 12.75 -16.39
N LEU A 302 -6.36 11.69 -16.97
CA LEU A 302 -6.84 11.67 -18.35
C LEU A 302 -8.30 12.12 -18.37
N ILE A 303 -8.62 13.08 -19.23
CA ILE A 303 -9.95 13.69 -19.33
C ILE A 303 -10.43 13.62 -20.76
N GLN A 304 -11.66 13.09 -20.97
CA GLN A 304 -12.34 13.11 -22.26
C GLN A 304 -13.86 13.26 -22.04
N ASP A 305 -14.51 14.13 -22.78
CA ASP A 305 -15.95 14.43 -22.71
C ASP A 305 -16.48 14.62 -21.27
N GLY A 306 -15.68 15.29 -20.43
CA GLY A 306 -16.00 15.52 -19.02
C GLY A 306 -15.74 14.35 -18.08
N ASN A 307 -15.59 13.14 -18.59
CA ASN A 307 -15.18 11.98 -17.82
C ASN A 307 -13.68 12.04 -17.51
N SER A 308 -13.27 11.52 -16.36
CA SER A 308 -11.86 11.53 -15.99
C SER A 308 -11.44 10.23 -15.31
N ILE A 309 -10.15 9.88 -15.49
CA ILE A 309 -9.55 8.70 -14.91
C ILE A 309 -8.13 9.00 -14.43
N ARG A 310 -7.77 8.46 -13.26
CA ARG A 310 -6.41 8.38 -12.75
C ARG A 310 -5.87 6.97 -12.92
N PHE A 311 -4.68 6.88 -13.51
CA PHE A 311 -4.03 5.59 -13.75
C PHE A 311 -3.58 4.93 -12.44
N ARG A 312 -3.61 3.61 -12.42
CA ARG A 312 -3.11 2.78 -11.32
C ARG A 312 -1.82 2.09 -11.71
N ASP A 313 -1.03 1.70 -10.73
CA ASP A 313 0.22 0.96 -10.95
C ASP A 313 0.03 -0.31 -11.81
N ARG A 314 -1.10 -0.99 -11.68
CA ARG A 314 -1.44 -2.16 -12.51
C ARG A 314 -1.59 -1.85 -14.00
N ASP A 315 -1.99 -0.62 -14.32
CA ASP A 315 -2.24 -0.13 -15.68
C ASP A 315 -0.96 0.52 -16.28
N HIS A 316 0.12 0.54 -15.50
CA HIS A 316 1.39 1.19 -15.82
C HIS A 316 2.51 0.17 -16.08
N THR A 317 3.38 0.51 -17.04
CA THR A 317 4.67 -0.18 -17.27
C THR A 317 5.75 0.86 -17.47
N ARG A 318 6.82 0.79 -16.68
CA ARG A 318 7.97 1.67 -16.88
C ARG A 318 8.73 1.26 -18.14
N LEU A 319 9.07 2.24 -18.98
CA LEU A 319 9.96 2.07 -20.13
C LEU A 319 11.36 2.60 -19.76
N GLY A 320 12.39 2.03 -20.35
CA GLY A 320 13.78 2.49 -20.24
C GLY A 320 14.04 3.67 -21.14
N ASP A 321 13.73 3.50 -22.45
CA ASP A 321 13.98 4.45 -23.53
C ASP A 321 12.82 4.48 -24.50
N LEU A 322 12.77 5.53 -25.35
CA LEU A 322 11.95 5.61 -26.54
C LEU A 322 12.76 5.19 -27.78
N ALA A 323 12.14 4.44 -28.67
CA ALA A 323 12.83 3.91 -29.87
C ALA A 323 12.92 4.90 -31.03
N ALA A 324 12.19 6.03 -30.98
CA ALA A 324 12.20 7.04 -32.06
C ALA A 324 13.55 7.70 -32.19
N GLU A 325 14.10 7.76 -33.41
CA GLU A 325 15.36 8.44 -33.70
C GLU A 325 15.25 9.92 -33.34
N GLY A 326 16.24 10.43 -32.59
CA GLY A 326 16.27 11.82 -32.12
C GLY A 326 15.42 12.07 -30.84
N ALA A 327 14.83 11.05 -30.21
CA ALA A 327 14.14 11.22 -28.95
C ALA A 327 15.12 11.64 -27.83
N PRO A 328 14.76 12.62 -26.97
CA PRO A 328 15.55 12.95 -25.80
C PRO A 328 15.64 11.80 -24.79
N ASP A 329 16.69 11.81 -23.97
CA ASP A 329 16.79 10.90 -22.83
C ASP A 329 15.88 11.40 -21.70
N PHE A 330 14.86 10.62 -21.37
CA PHE A 330 13.90 10.96 -20.34
C PHE A 330 14.13 10.14 -19.07
N PRO A 331 14.33 10.76 -17.91
CA PRO A 331 14.48 10.06 -16.63
C PRO A 331 13.20 9.33 -16.21
N GLU A 332 12.05 9.77 -16.71
CA GLU A 332 10.75 9.18 -16.41
C GLU A 332 9.94 8.91 -17.67
N ILE A 333 9.75 7.64 -18.01
CA ILE A 333 8.87 7.20 -19.09
C ILE A 333 7.91 6.16 -18.54
N GLY A 334 6.61 6.32 -18.84
CA GLY A 334 5.55 5.38 -18.49
C GLY A 334 4.67 5.04 -19.67
N LEU A 335 4.37 3.76 -19.85
CA LEU A 335 3.33 3.25 -20.73
C LEU A 335 2.08 2.99 -19.87
N PHE A 336 0.96 3.59 -20.23
CA PHE A 336 -0.30 3.53 -19.49
C PHE A 336 -1.39 2.91 -20.35
N LEU A 337 -2.04 1.85 -19.85
CA LEU A 337 -3.20 1.24 -20.51
C LEU A 337 -4.46 1.97 -20.04
N VAL A 338 -5.25 2.47 -20.98
CA VAL A 338 -6.54 3.09 -20.65
C VAL A 338 -7.55 1.98 -20.36
N PRO A 339 -8.19 1.95 -19.17
CA PRO A 339 -9.21 0.96 -18.85
C PRO A 339 -10.38 1.02 -19.84
N THR A 340 -10.85 -0.15 -20.26
CA THR A 340 -11.96 -0.26 -21.24
C THR A 340 -13.26 0.35 -20.74
N GLU A 341 -13.49 0.32 -19.42
CA GLU A 341 -14.67 0.89 -18.77
C GLU A 341 -14.75 2.43 -18.91
N PHE A 342 -13.63 3.07 -19.26
CA PHE A 342 -13.60 4.51 -19.48
C PHE A 342 -14.26 4.95 -20.79
N GLY A 343 -14.36 4.05 -21.78
CA GLY A 343 -14.96 4.36 -23.09
C GLY A 343 -14.16 5.37 -23.90
N PHE A 344 -12.83 5.32 -23.83
CA PHE A 344 -11.93 6.24 -24.49
C PHE A 344 -12.00 6.12 -26.03
N ASP A 345 -12.25 7.25 -26.70
CA ASP A 345 -12.22 7.37 -28.17
C ASP A 345 -10.98 8.16 -28.60
N PRO A 346 -9.97 7.53 -29.22
CA PRO A 346 -8.76 8.21 -29.66
C PRO A 346 -9.00 9.26 -30.76
N THR A 347 -10.14 9.19 -31.47
CA THR A 347 -10.46 10.12 -32.57
C THR A 347 -11.09 11.42 -32.09
N GLU A 348 -11.56 11.48 -30.86
CA GLU A 348 -12.11 12.68 -30.24
C GLU A 348 -11.06 13.38 -29.36
N PRO A 349 -11.11 14.71 -29.21
CA PRO A 349 -10.17 15.44 -28.38
C PRO A 349 -10.20 14.99 -26.91
N TRP A 350 -9.02 14.90 -26.31
CA TRP A 350 -8.83 14.62 -24.89
C TRP A 350 -7.71 15.47 -24.30
N SER A 351 -7.57 15.48 -22.99
CA SER A 351 -6.48 16.17 -22.31
C SER A 351 -5.86 15.34 -21.20
N LEU A 352 -4.55 15.50 -21.03
CA LEU A 352 -3.84 15.04 -19.85
C LEU A 352 -3.68 16.24 -18.90
N GLN A 353 -4.26 16.17 -17.72
CA GLN A 353 -4.15 17.19 -16.71
C GLN A 353 -3.02 16.86 -15.75
N LEU A 354 -2.10 17.80 -15.53
CA LEU A 354 -1.02 17.71 -14.56
C LEU A 354 -1.38 18.49 -13.29
N LEU A 355 -1.38 17.85 -12.15
CA LEU A 355 -1.57 18.46 -10.84
C LEU A 355 -0.21 18.87 -10.25
N VAL A 356 0.02 20.18 -10.13
CA VAL A 356 1.20 20.74 -9.48
C VAL A 356 0.87 21.09 -8.04
N GLN A 357 1.73 20.68 -7.11
CA GLN A 357 1.58 20.95 -5.67
C GLN A 357 2.70 21.83 -5.15
N ARG A 358 2.37 22.79 -4.28
CA ARG A 358 3.31 23.65 -3.56
C ARG A 358 3.10 23.56 -2.05
N VAL A 359 4.16 23.37 -1.28
CA VAL A 359 4.10 23.32 0.20
C VAL A 359 3.96 24.74 0.76
N ILE A 360 2.87 25.02 1.44
CA ILE A 360 2.56 26.33 2.04
C ILE A 360 2.68 26.34 3.58
N GLY A 361 2.65 25.17 4.22
CA GLY A 361 2.77 25.00 5.66
C GLY A 361 3.44 23.67 6.02
N ALA A 362 3.54 23.37 7.31
CA ALA A 362 4.07 22.09 7.77
C ALA A 362 3.23 20.89 7.30
N ARG A 363 1.96 21.10 7.02
CA ARG A 363 0.98 20.11 6.56
C ARG A 363 0.15 20.58 5.38
N ASP A 364 0.19 21.86 5.05
CA ASP A 364 -0.68 22.45 4.07
C ASP A 364 0.02 22.63 2.73
N LYS A 365 -0.69 22.31 1.66
CA LYS A 365 -0.22 22.39 0.29
C LYS A 365 -1.23 23.15 -0.54
N ALA A 366 -0.77 23.99 -1.46
CA ALA A 366 -1.56 24.55 -2.54
C ALA A 366 -1.42 23.70 -3.79
N PHE A 367 -2.44 23.68 -4.63
CA PHE A 367 -2.48 22.89 -5.85
C PHE A 367 -2.98 23.72 -7.02
N LEU A 368 -2.42 23.44 -8.19
CA LEU A 368 -2.87 23.97 -9.49
C LEU A 368 -2.86 22.87 -10.52
N THR A 369 -3.72 23.00 -11.52
CA THR A 369 -3.80 22.08 -12.64
C THR A 369 -3.35 22.75 -13.92
N PHE A 370 -2.60 22.00 -14.74
CA PHE A 370 -2.18 22.40 -16.06
C PHE A 370 -2.65 21.36 -17.07
N ASP A 371 -3.34 21.80 -18.12
CA ASP A 371 -3.93 20.91 -19.12
C ASP A 371 -3.02 20.79 -20.36
N LEU A 372 -2.72 19.56 -20.74
CA LEU A 372 -2.07 19.21 -22.01
C LEU A 372 -3.12 18.63 -22.95
N GLY A 373 -3.72 19.45 -23.80
CA GLY A 373 -4.68 19.03 -24.79
C GLY A 373 -4.06 18.18 -25.89
N TYR A 374 -4.74 17.09 -26.25
CA TYR A 374 -4.36 16.19 -27.34
C TYR A 374 -5.50 16.01 -28.32
N THR A 375 -5.17 16.11 -29.60
CA THR A 375 -6.07 15.78 -30.70
C THR A 375 -5.27 14.95 -31.69
N LEU A 376 -5.74 13.76 -32.01
CA LEU A 376 -5.08 12.88 -32.96
C LEU A 376 -4.98 13.56 -34.33
N PRO A 377 -3.80 13.64 -34.96
CA PRO A 377 -3.66 14.22 -36.30
C PRO A 377 -4.59 13.55 -37.33
N GLU A 378 -5.21 14.34 -38.18
CA GLU A 378 -6.15 13.89 -39.20
C GLU A 378 -5.58 12.82 -40.15
N ILE A 379 -4.25 12.80 -40.31
CA ILE A 379 -3.56 11.81 -41.13
C ILE A 379 -3.77 10.36 -40.62
N TYR A 380 -4.12 10.18 -39.35
CA TYR A 380 -4.36 8.87 -38.74
C TYR A 380 -5.85 8.55 -38.58
N ILE A 381 -6.76 9.45 -39.07
CA ILE A 381 -8.19 9.28 -38.95
C ILE A 381 -8.79 8.90 -40.31
N LYS A 382 -9.54 7.82 -40.32
CA LYS A 382 -10.35 7.39 -41.46
C LYS A 382 -11.79 7.81 -41.22
N ARG A 383 -12.35 8.59 -42.16
CA ARG A 383 -13.74 9.03 -42.12
C ARG A 383 -14.59 8.15 -43.02
N GLU A 384 -15.51 7.41 -42.48
CA GLU A 384 -16.51 6.67 -43.22
C GLU A 384 -17.77 7.51 -43.35
N GLN A 385 -18.05 8.01 -44.55
CA GLN A 385 -19.34 8.65 -44.88
C GLN A 385 -20.40 7.55 -45.02
N ARG A 386 -21.34 7.51 -44.10
CA ARG A 386 -22.52 6.67 -44.23
C ARG A 386 -23.37 7.23 -45.36
N ALA A 387 -23.46 6.56 -46.51
CA ALA A 387 -24.39 6.88 -47.54
C ALA A 387 -25.82 6.76 -46.97
N VAL A 388 -26.50 7.88 -46.83
CA VAL A 388 -27.92 7.91 -46.46
C VAL A 388 -28.71 7.46 -47.68
N THR A 389 -29.06 6.19 -47.73
CA THR A 389 -30.12 5.72 -48.62
C THR A 389 -31.45 6.12 -48.01
N VAL A 390 -32.01 7.21 -48.51
CA VAL A 390 -33.41 7.59 -48.27
C VAL A 390 -34.27 6.54 -48.96
N SER A 391 -34.91 5.68 -48.19
CA SER A 391 -36.03 4.85 -48.68
C SER A 391 -37.29 5.30 -47.96
N ASP A 392 -38.01 6.17 -48.62
CA ASP A 392 -39.42 6.41 -48.34
C ASP A 392 -40.23 5.17 -48.67
N THR A 393 -40.76 4.50 -47.67
CA THR A 393 -42.03 3.73 -47.79
C THR A 393 -42.55 3.41 -46.39
N PRO A 394 -43.75 3.78 -46.02
CA PRO A 394 -44.36 3.38 -44.77
C PRO A 394 -44.95 1.97 -44.93
N ALA A 395 -44.63 1.06 -44.05
CA ALA A 395 -45.22 -0.28 -43.96
C ALA A 395 -45.90 -0.51 -42.60
N PRO A 396 -46.96 -1.31 -42.59
CA PRO A 396 -47.94 -1.36 -41.51
C PRO A 396 -47.53 -2.31 -40.37
N ALA A 397 -48.11 -2.05 -39.22
CA ALA A 397 -48.02 -2.86 -38.03
C ALA A 397 -48.42 -4.32 -38.23
N ALA A 398 -47.58 -5.25 -37.79
CA ALA A 398 -48.00 -6.65 -37.54
C ALA A 398 -47.11 -7.35 -36.50
N SER A 399 -47.75 -7.73 -35.45
CA SER A 399 -47.64 -8.99 -34.69
C SER A 399 -46.30 -9.47 -34.12
N ALA A 400 -46.26 -9.53 -32.83
CA ALA A 400 -45.39 -10.36 -32.02
C ALA A 400 -45.22 -11.80 -32.53
N ARG A 401 -43.97 -12.23 -32.65
CA ARG A 401 -43.60 -13.65 -32.57
C ARG A 401 -42.31 -13.81 -31.74
N SER A 402 -42.54 -14.54 -30.68
CA SER A 402 -41.55 -15.16 -29.83
C SER A 402 -40.40 -15.78 -30.63
N ALA A 403 -39.17 -15.40 -30.37
CA ALA A 403 -37.98 -16.12 -30.81
C ALA A 403 -37.17 -16.55 -29.60
N ALA A 404 -36.89 -17.83 -29.57
CA ALA A 404 -36.25 -18.56 -28.49
C ALA A 404 -34.88 -17.98 -28.08
N ALA A 405 -34.65 -17.91 -26.78
CA ALA A 405 -33.38 -17.61 -26.20
C ALA A 405 -32.35 -18.70 -26.51
N THR A 406 -31.26 -18.31 -27.12
CA THR A 406 -30.03 -19.10 -27.20
C THR A 406 -29.32 -18.99 -25.82
N PRO A 407 -28.84 -20.09 -25.21
CA PRO A 407 -28.22 -20.02 -23.89
C PRO A 407 -26.90 -19.24 -23.96
N ALA A 408 -26.82 -18.17 -23.20
CA ALA A 408 -25.60 -17.42 -23.01
C ALA A 408 -24.53 -18.30 -22.33
N SER A 409 -23.31 -18.23 -22.80
CA SER A 409 -22.16 -18.93 -22.24
C SER A 409 -21.91 -18.50 -20.78
N PRO A 410 -21.52 -19.41 -19.90
CA PRO A 410 -21.36 -19.16 -18.45
C PRO A 410 -20.18 -18.25 -18.07
N SER A 411 -19.49 -17.64 -19.05
CA SER A 411 -18.33 -16.78 -18.83
C SER A 411 -18.67 -15.33 -18.48
N ALA A 412 -19.86 -14.82 -18.84
CA ALA A 412 -20.23 -13.43 -18.58
C ALA A 412 -20.73 -13.22 -17.13
N ALA A 413 -21.48 -14.19 -16.59
CA ALA A 413 -21.99 -14.11 -15.21
C ALA A 413 -20.88 -14.16 -14.14
N ALA A 414 -19.78 -14.91 -14.40
CA ALA A 414 -18.64 -14.96 -13.49
C ALA A 414 -17.78 -13.69 -13.52
N ALA A 415 -17.89 -12.87 -14.57
CA ALA A 415 -17.18 -11.59 -14.67
C ALA A 415 -17.92 -10.46 -13.92
N ASP A 416 -19.24 -10.53 -13.86
CA ASP A 416 -20.08 -9.51 -13.20
C ASP A 416 -20.11 -9.70 -11.65
N GLU A 417 -20.14 -10.95 -11.17
CA GLU A 417 -19.97 -11.24 -9.73
C GLU A 417 -18.59 -10.84 -9.19
N ALA A 418 -17.56 -10.79 -10.06
CA ALA A 418 -16.22 -10.34 -9.69
C ALA A 418 -16.12 -8.81 -9.52
N GLN A 419 -17.10 -8.03 -9.96
CA GLN A 419 -17.08 -6.56 -9.86
C GLN A 419 -17.66 -6.04 -8.54
N ASP A 420 -18.52 -6.79 -7.87
CA ASP A 420 -19.12 -6.44 -6.57
C ASP A 420 -18.30 -6.89 -5.37
N GLU A 421 -17.20 -7.64 -5.56
CA GLU A 421 -16.37 -8.08 -4.46
C GLU A 421 -15.53 -6.92 -3.87
N PRO A 422 -15.44 -6.82 -2.53
CA PRO A 422 -14.58 -5.84 -1.86
C PRO A 422 -13.14 -5.92 -2.39
N LEU A 423 -12.49 -4.78 -2.59
CA LEU A 423 -11.13 -4.69 -3.14
C LEU A 423 -10.13 -5.60 -2.40
N TRP A 424 -10.22 -5.67 -1.08
CA TRP A 424 -9.35 -6.52 -0.27
C TRP A 424 -9.49 -8.00 -0.62
N MET A 425 -10.70 -8.48 -0.93
CA MET A 425 -10.95 -9.89 -1.29
C MET A 425 -10.29 -10.26 -2.64
N ARG A 426 -10.32 -9.34 -3.61
CA ARG A 426 -9.60 -9.52 -4.89
C ARG A 426 -8.09 -9.55 -4.71
N ILE A 427 -7.54 -8.68 -3.84
CA ILE A 427 -6.12 -8.69 -3.50
C ILE A 427 -5.73 -10.02 -2.85
N TRP A 428 -6.54 -10.51 -1.90
CA TRP A 428 -6.31 -11.80 -1.24
C TRP A 428 -6.30 -12.97 -2.22
N ARG A 429 -7.21 -12.99 -3.19
CA ARG A 429 -7.21 -14.02 -4.24
C ARG A 429 -5.99 -13.94 -5.15
N GLY A 430 -5.56 -12.74 -5.50
CA GLY A 430 -4.35 -12.54 -6.29
C GLY A 430 -3.07 -13.00 -5.58
N ASP A 431 -3.03 -12.89 -4.26
CA ASP A 431 -1.87 -13.23 -3.43
C ASP A 431 -1.98 -14.62 -2.76
N LEU A 432 -2.94 -15.47 -3.11
CA LEU A 432 -3.17 -16.79 -2.48
C LEU A 432 -1.90 -17.65 -2.40
N VAL A 433 -1.09 -17.67 -3.46
CA VAL A 433 0.17 -18.44 -3.48
C VAL A 433 1.15 -17.90 -2.44
N ARG A 434 1.30 -16.57 -2.34
CA ARG A 434 2.18 -15.93 -1.36
C ARG A 434 1.68 -16.13 0.07
N ILE A 435 0.37 -16.03 0.28
CA ILE A 435 -0.27 -16.32 1.57
C ILE A 435 -0.05 -17.79 1.96
N GLY A 436 -0.18 -18.72 1.02
CA GLY A 436 0.07 -20.15 1.22
C GLY A 436 1.53 -20.43 1.65
N ILE A 437 2.52 -19.82 0.98
CA ILE A 437 3.92 -19.94 1.35
C ILE A 437 4.17 -19.36 2.76
N LEU A 438 3.58 -18.20 3.07
CA LEU A 438 3.67 -17.60 4.41
C LEU A 438 3.04 -18.52 5.47
N ALA A 439 1.88 -19.09 5.19
CA ALA A 439 1.21 -20.03 6.11
C ALA A 439 2.06 -21.28 6.39
N VAL A 440 2.73 -21.83 5.37
CA VAL A 440 3.67 -22.95 5.54
C VAL A 440 4.86 -22.51 6.39
N ALA A 441 5.42 -21.32 6.16
CA ALA A 441 6.53 -20.79 6.97
C ALA A 441 6.13 -20.63 8.44
N LEU A 442 4.96 -20.04 8.70
CA LEU A 442 4.41 -19.87 10.05
C LEU A 442 4.10 -21.22 10.72
N GLY A 443 3.54 -22.18 9.98
CA GLY A 443 3.31 -23.53 10.44
C GLY A 443 4.62 -24.25 10.82
N THR A 444 5.65 -24.13 9.97
CA THR A 444 6.99 -24.65 10.24
C THR A 444 7.58 -24.05 11.52
N LEU A 445 7.46 -22.74 11.71
CA LEU A 445 7.94 -22.07 12.92
C LEU A 445 7.19 -22.56 14.16
N THR A 446 5.89 -22.71 14.06
CA THR A 446 5.05 -23.25 15.14
C THR A 446 5.50 -24.65 15.53
N LEU A 447 5.76 -25.52 14.55
CA LEU A 447 6.29 -26.87 14.80
C LEU A 447 7.67 -26.83 15.46
N ILE A 448 8.59 -25.94 15.00
CA ILE A 448 9.90 -25.74 15.61
C ILE A 448 9.74 -25.41 17.11
N PHE A 449 8.80 -24.54 17.46
CA PHE A 449 8.62 -24.14 18.86
C PHE A 449 7.93 -25.22 19.72
N PHE A 450 6.95 -25.91 19.19
CA PHE A 450 6.33 -27.02 19.94
C PHE A 450 7.31 -28.20 20.15
N PHE A 451 8.14 -28.50 19.15
CA PHE A 451 9.12 -29.59 19.21
C PHE A 451 10.55 -29.11 19.57
N GLN A 452 10.68 -27.90 20.14
CA GLN A 452 11.97 -27.29 20.45
C GLN A 452 12.90 -28.19 21.27
N ASN A 453 12.38 -28.93 22.27
CA ASN A 453 13.19 -29.82 23.13
C ASN A 453 13.80 -30.98 22.38
N GLN A 454 13.14 -31.49 21.33
CA GLN A 454 13.67 -32.58 20.50
C GLN A 454 14.72 -32.05 19.52
N LEU A 455 14.46 -30.84 18.96
CA LEU A 455 15.33 -30.18 18.00
C LEU A 455 16.68 -29.81 18.64
N VAL A 456 16.67 -29.16 19.81
CA VAL A 456 17.88 -28.67 20.48
C VAL A 456 18.77 -29.80 21.04
N ARG A 457 18.23 -31.02 21.25
CA ARG A 457 19.04 -32.21 21.58
C ARG A 457 19.92 -32.69 20.44
N ARG A 458 19.68 -32.18 19.20
CA ARG A 458 20.50 -32.48 18.01
C ARG A 458 21.13 -31.16 17.52
N PRO A 459 22.24 -30.71 18.11
CA PRO A 459 22.80 -29.37 17.89
C PRO A 459 23.11 -29.08 16.42
N THR A 460 23.66 -30.06 15.68
CA THR A 460 23.93 -29.88 14.25
C THR A 460 22.65 -29.62 13.45
N VAL A 461 21.59 -30.40 13.69
CA VAL A 461 20.33 -30.26 13.00
C VAL A 461 19.70 -28.89 13.34
N TYR A 462 19.70 -28.51 14.62
CA TYR A 462 19.18 -27.23 15.09
C TYR A 462 19.86 -26.03 14.39
N VAL A 463 21.19 -26.02 14.31
CA VAL A 463 21.95 -24.94 13.67
C VAL A 463 21.62 -24.83 12.19
N TRP A 464 21.51 -25.94 11.47
CA TRP A 464 21.14 -25.94 10.06
C TRP A 464 19.70 -25.52 9.83
N VAL A 465 18.74 -26.02 10.61
CA VAL A 465 17.33 -25.62 10.54
C VAL A 465 17.20 -24.11 10.77
N ARG A 466 17.88 -23.58 11.80
CA ARG A 466 17.84 -22.15 12.10
C ARG A 466 18.41 -21.31 10.96
N ARG A 467 19.60 -21.67 10.45
CA ARG A 467 20.22 -20.92 9.34
C ARG A 467 19.39 -20.98 8.07
N ALA A 468 18.89 -22.16 7.70
CA ALA A 468 18.04 -22.32 6.53
C ALA A 468 16.75 -21.50 6.65
N TYR A 469 16.10 -21.53 7.82
CA TYR A 469 14.89 -20.75 8.06
C TYR A 469 15.15 -19.24 8.00
N LEU A 470 16.20 -18.74 8.62
CA LEU A 470 16.56 -17.31 8.58
C LEU A 470 16.93 -16.86 7.16
N THR A 471 17.63 -17.70 6.39
CA THR A 471 17.93 -17.41 4.97
C THR A 471 16.64 -17.33 4.14
N PHE A 472 15.72 -18.28 4.34
CA PHE A 472 14.42 -18.26 3.68
C PHE A 472 13.64 -16.99 4.02
N ILE A 473 13.57 -16.60 5.29
CA ILE A 473 12.87 -15.37 5.73
C ILE A 473 13.51 -14.14 5.13
N LEU A 474 14.84 -14.03 5.09
CA LEU A 474 15.51 -12.87 4.49
C LEU A 474 15.22 -12.77 2.98
N VAL A 475 15.41 -13.87 2.25
CA VAL A 475 15.30 -13.86 0.79
C VAL A 475 13.83 -13.78 0.35
N TRP A 476 12.99 -14.66 0.88
CA TRP A 476 11.61 -14.74 0.43
C TRP A 476 10.72 -13.69 1.07
N LEU A 477 10.65 -13.63 2.40
CA LEU A 477 9.75 -12.70 3.11
C LEU A 477 10.28 -11.25 3.02
N GLY A 478 11.60 -11.05 3.17
CA GLY A 478 12.23 -9.73 3.11
C GLY A 478 12.34 -9.20 1.69
N TRP A 479 13.16 -9.84 0.86
CA TRP A 479 13.53 -9.26 -0.44
C TRP A 479 12.56 -9.57 -1.58
N TYR A 480 11.86 -10.70 -1.56
CA TYR A 480 10.88 -11.04 -2.60
C TYR A 480 9.48 -10.49 -2.28
N ALA A 481 8.95 -10.83 -1.11
CA ALA A 481 7.60 -10.43 -0.70
C ALA A 481 7.52 -9.01 -0.11
N ASN A 482 8.67 -8.39 0.24
CA ASN A 482 8.78 -7.07 0.88
C ASN A 482 7.92 -6.92 2.15
N ALA A 483 7.70 -8.02 2.88
CA ALA A 483 6.83 -8.07 4.05
C ALA A 483 7.63 -7.89 5.36
N GLN A 484 8.25 -6.73 5.54
CA GLN A 484 8.94 -6.34 6.78
C GLN A 484 8.00 -5.49 7.64
N LEU A 485 7.71 -5.94 8.86
CA LEU A 485 6.98 -5.13 9.84
C LEU A 485 7.88 -4.02 10.38
N SER A 486 7.29 -2.85 10.62
CA SER A 486 7.92 -1.63 11.13
C SER A 486 7.14 -1.08 12.32
N VAL A 487 7.78 -0.22 13.12
CA VAL A 487 7.11 0.55 14.17
C VAL A 487 5.96 1.40 13.61
N VAL A 488 6.08 1.87 12.36
CA VAL A 488 5.03 2.63 11.67
C VAL A 488 3.70 1.88 11.68
N ASN A 489 3.70 0.56 11.44
CA ASN A 489 2.48 -0.24 11.48
C ASN A 489 1.80 -0.21 12.87
N VAL A 490 2.59 -0.20 13.96
CA VAL A 490 2.08 -0.09 15.35
C VAL A 490 1.47 1.29 15.58
N LEU A 491 2.17 2.35 15.13
CA LEU A 491 1.70 3.73 15.26
C LEU A 491 0.41 3.96 14.47
N THR A 492 0.35 3.47 13.23
CA THR A 492 -0.85 3.55 12.38
C THR A 492 -2.03 2.79 12.98
N PHE A 493 -1.79 1.57 13.51
CA PHE A 493 -2.82 0.79 14.19
C PHE A 493 -3.38 1.54 15.40
N THR A 494 -2.50 2.09 16.25
CA THR A 494 -2.92 2.85 17.44
C THR A 494 -3.68 4.11 17.05
N ASN A 495 -3.21 4.83 16.04
CA ASN A 495 -3.88 6.03 15.56
C ASN A 495 -5.27 5.71 14.98
N SER A 496 -5.42 4.61 14.25
CA SER A 496 -6.72 4.17 13.72
C SER A 496 -7.74 3.85 14.82
N LEU A 497 -7.29 3.31 15.96
CA LEU A 497 -8.18 3.08 17.11
C LEU A 497 -8.72 4.38 17.71
N ILE A 498 -7.99 5.50 17.57
CA ILE A 498 -8.38 6.82 18.11
C ILE A 498 -9.24 7.58 17.09
N THR A 499 -8.92 7.47 15.81
CA THR A 499 -9.53 8.30 14.73
C THR A 499 -10.68 7.63 14.00
N GLY A 500 -10.85 6.33 14.13
CA GLY A 500 -11.85 5.51 13.46
C GLY A 500 -11.22 4.27 12.83
N PHE A 501 -11.60 3.09 13.29
CA PHE A 501 -11.03 1.82 12.86
C PHE A 501 -11.79 1.25 11.66
N SER A 502 -11.07 0.90 10.59
CA SER A 502 -11.61 0.20 9.42
C SER A 502 -10.81 -1.06 9.11
N TRP A 503 -11.49 -2.20 9.00
CA TRP A 503 -10.86 -3.46 8.61
C TRP A 503 -10.33 -3.44 7.17
N ASP A 504 -11.00 -2.75 6.25
CA ASP A 504 -10.64 -2.74 4.82
C ASP A 504 -9.23 -2.23 4.58
N TYR A 505 -8.79 -1.24 5.38
CA TYR A 505 -7.42 -0.73 5.31
C TYR A 505 -6.39 -1.82 5.68
N PHE A 506 -6.60 -2.53 6.78
CA PHE A 506 -5.64 -3.56 7.24
C PHE A 506 -5.69 -4.81 6.37
N LEU A 507 -6.85 -5.17 5.83
CA LEU A 507 -7.03 -6.29 4.91
C LEU A 507 -6.46 -6.02 3.51
N SER A 508 -6.21 -4.77 3.12
CA SER A 508 -5.63 -4.41 1.82
C SER A 508 -4.20 -4.91 1.61
N ALA A 509 -3.47 -5.26 2.69
CA ALA A 509 -2.12 -5.81 2.64
C ALA A 509 -2.08 -7.22 3.26
N PRO A 510 -2.48 -8.29 2.54
CA PRO A 510 -2.74 -9.62 3.11
C PRO A 510 -1.53 -10.23 3.81
N LEU A 511 -0.33 -10.12 3.26
CA LEU A 511 0.87 -10.67 3.88
C LEU A 511 1.22 -9.97 5.20
N ILE A 512 1.09 -8.64 5.23
CA ILE A 512 1.33 -7.84 6.44
C ILE A 512 0.28 -8.17 7.49
N PHE A 513 -1.00 -8.29 7.09
CA PHE A 513 -2.10 -8.64 7.98
C PHE A 513 -1.92 -10.03 8.61
N VAL A 514 -1.65 -11.06 7.80
CA VAL A 514 -1.41 -12.43 8.29
C VAL A 514 -0.19 -12.47 9.21
N LEU A 515 0.86 -11.72 8.88
CA LEU A 515 2.06 -11.64 9.70
C LEU A 515 1.76 -10.96 11.05
N TRP A 516 1.00 -9.86 11.08
CA TRP A 516 0.58 -9.20 12.32
C TRP A 516 -0.33 -10.09 13.17
N ALA A 517 -1.29 -10.78 12.56
CA ALA A 517 -2.16 -11.73 13.27
C ALA A 517 -1.33 -12.85 13.92
N SER A 518 -0.33 -13.37 13.20
CA SER A 518 0.58 -14.39 13.74
C SER A 518 1.46 -13.86 14.87
N VAL A 519 1.93 -12.59 14.76
CA VAL A 519 2.70 -11.94 15.82
C VAL A 519 1.84 -11.72 17.06
N ALA A 520 0.60 -11.26 16.91
CA ALA A 520 -0.33 -11.08 18.03
C ALA A 520 -0.59 -12.41 18.77
N ALA A 521 -0.83 -13.50 18.03
CA ALA A 521 -0.94 -14.83 18.63
C ALA A 521 0.37 -15.25 19.32
N ALA A 522 1.51 -15.05 18.67
CA ALA A 522 2.82 -15.41 19.23
C ALA A 522 3.16 -14.63 20.50
N LEU A 523 2.74 -13.37 20.62
CA LEU A 523 2.93 -12.56 21.83
C LEU A 523 2.27 -13.20 23.06
N LEU A 524 1.10 -13.83 22.89
CA LEU A 524 0.40 -14.53 23.98
C LEU A 524 1.08 -15.82 24.40
N PHE A 525 1.67 -16.57 23.44
CA PHE A 525 2.28 -17.89 23.73
C PHE A 525 3.75 -17.80 24.10
N TRP A 526 4.57 -17.03 23.37
CA TRP A 526 6.04 -17.00 23.48
C TRP A 526 6.61 -15.59 23.69
N GLY A 527 5.77 -14.54 23.68
CA GLY A 527 6.23 -13.16 23.67
C GLY A 527 6.79 -12.72 22.31
N ARG A 528 7.65 -11.69 22.29
CA ARG A 528 8.19 -11.11 21.05
C ARG A 528 9.18 -12.03 20.27
N GLY A 529 9.68 -13.06 20.93
CA GLY A 529 10.76 -13.89 20.41
C GLY A 529 10.53 -14.50 19.04
N PRO A 530 9.35 -15.09 18.73
CA PRO A 530 9.07 -15.67 17.41
C PRO A 530 9.25 -14.70 16.26
N PHE A 531 8.76 -13.45 16.42
CA PHE A 531 8.96 -12.44 15.40
C PHE A 531 10.41 -11.93 15.38
N CYS A 532 10.89 -11.36 16.49
CA CYS A 532 12.21 -10.74 16.53
C CYS A 532 13.36 -11.70 16.29
N GLY A 533 13.20 -12.98 16.64
CA GLY A 533 14.23 -13.98 16.52
C GLY A 533 14.20 -14.81 15.24
N TRP A 534 13.03 -14.93 14.58
CA TRP A 534 12.84 -15.87 13.49
C TRP A 534 12.16 -15.27 12.25
N LEU A 535 11.16 -14.40 12.41
CA LEU A 535 10.36 -13.87 11.31
C LEU A 535 10.80 -12.49 10.81
N CYS A 536 11.61 -11.75 11.57
CA CYS A 536 12.07 -10.43 11.17
C CYS A 536 13.20 -10.53 10.13
N PRO A 537 13.00 -10.10 8.86
CA PRO A 537 14.03 -10.17 7.81
C PRO A 537 15.31 -9.40 8.17
N PHE A 538 15.19 -8.20 8.74
CA PHE A 538 16.36 -7.43 9.17
C PHE A 538 17.11 -8.09 10.32
N GLY A 539 16.38 -8.71 11.25
CA GLY A 539 16.99 -9.54 12.32
C GLY A 539 17.74 -10.74 11.77
N ALA A 540 17.16 -11.40 10.74
CA ALA A 540 17.82 -12.50 10.03
C ALA A 540 19.09 -12.03 9.31
N LEU A 541 19.05 -10.87 8.64
CA LEU A 541 20.21 -10.28 7.97
C LEU A 541 21.37 -10.04 8.95
N GLN A 542 21.10 -9.42 10.10
CA GLN A 542 22.15 -9.18 11.12
C GLN A 542 22.77 -10.49 11.64
N GLU A 543 21.94 -11.50 11.94
CA GLU A 543 22.43 -12.78 12.46
C GLU A 543 23.25 -13.55 11.42
N LEU A 544 22.79 -13.59 10.18
CA LEU A 544 23.52 -14.25 9.09
C LEU A 544 24.86 -13.58 8.81
N LEU A 545 24.90 -12.24 8.78
CA LEU A 545 26.14 -11.47 8.63
C LEU A 545 27.11 -11.72 9.80
N ASN A 546 26.60 -11.75 11.04
CA ASN A 546 27.43 -12.06 12.20
C ASN A 546 27.96 -13.51 12.18
N ASN A 547 27.15 -14.47 11.68
CA ASN A 547 27.63 -15.86 11.48
C ASN A 547 28.77 -15.91 10.46
N ILE A 548 28.71 -15.11 9.38
CA ILE A 548 29.81 -14.98 8.41
C ILE A 548 31.01 -14.33 9.08
N ALA A 549 30.82 -13.26 9.85
CA ALA A 549 31.90 -12.60 10.60
C ALA A 549 32.61 -13.56 11.54
N LYS A 550 31.86 -14.38 12.29
CA LYS A 550 32.43 -15.42 13.17
C LYS A 550 33.21 -16.48 12.38
N ALA A 551 32.73 -16.89 11.21
CA ALA A 551 33.45 -17.83 10.33
C ALA A 551 34.75 -17.20 9.79
N LEU A 552 34.77 -15.90 9.52
CA LEU A 552 35.95 -15.12 9.11
C LEU A 552 36.85 -14.72 10.31
N LYS A 553 36.53 -15.20 11.53
CA LYS A 553 37.29 -14.91 12.77
C LYS A 553 37.32 -13.42 13.15
N VAL A 554 36.32 -12.64 12.76
CA VAL A 554 36.17 -11.25 13.21
C VAL A 554 35.97 -11.23 14.74
N PRO A 555 36.71 -10.37 15.48
CA PRO A 555 36.62 -10.32 16.94
C PRO A 555 35.19 -9.95 17.38
N GLN A 556 34.65 -10.71 18.34
CA GLN A 556 33.33 -10.47 18.91
C GLN A 556 33.46 -9.77 20.25
N PHE A 557 32.81 -8.61 20.39
CA PHE A 557 32.85 -7.84 21.63
C PHE A 557 31.67 -8.17 22.53
N ASN A 558 31.98 -8.61 23.75
CA ASN A 558 30.98 -8.76 24.79
C ASN A 558 30.84 -7.45 25.55
N VAL A 559 29.69 -6.80 25.44
CA VAL A 559 29.40 -5.55 26.15
C VAL A 559 29.33 -5.85 27.65
N PRO A 560 30.11 -5.11 28.50
CA PRO A 560 30.02 -5.27 29.96
C PRO A 560 28.58 -5.14 30.48
N TRP A 561 28.17 -5.99 31.43
CA TRP A 561 26.78 -6.06 31.88
C TRP A 561 26.23 -4.68 32.32
N GLY A 562 26.97 -3.92 33.15
CA GLY A 562 26.53 -2.61 33.60
C GLY A 562 26.35 -1.58 32.49
N LEU A 563 27.09 -1.69 31.35
CA LEU A 563 26.88 -0.86 30.18
C LEU A 563 25.67 -1.35 29.39
N HIS A 564 25.52 -2.67 29.24
CA HIS A 564 24.38 -3.28 28.59
C HIS A 564 23.04 -2.85 29.21
N GLU A 565 22.95 -2.85 30.55
CA GLU A 565 21.76 -2.41 31.28
C GLU A 565 21.43 -0.92 31.09
N ARG A 566 22.43 -0.08 30.81
CA ARG A 566 22.21 1.33 30.51
C ARG A 566 21.85 1.60 29.05
N LEU A 567 22.21 0.73 28.13
CA LEU A 567 21.98 0.91 26.70
C LEU A 567 20.64 0.34 26.22
N TRP A 568 20.19 -0.81 26.74
CA TRP A 568 18.96 -1.42 26.21
C TRP A 568 17.68 -0.61 26.47
N PRO A 569 17.55 0.27 27.47
CA PRO A 569 16.39 1.15 27.61
C PRO A 569 16.24 2.19 26.47
N ILE A 570 17.33 2.51 25.76
CA ILE A 570 17.32 3.53 24.70
C ILE A 570 16.22 3.23 23.66
N LYS A 571 16.06 1.97 23.23
CA LYS A 571 15.01 1.58 22.26
C LYS A 571 13.60 1.86 22.77
N TYR A 572 13.35 1.77 24.08
CA TYR A 572 12.05 2.10 24.68
C TYR A 572 11.82 3.61 24.69
N ILE A 573 12.87 4.39 24.97
CA ILE A 573 12.81 5.86 24.89
C ILE A 573 12.52 6.29 23.47
N VAL A 574 13.20 5.71 22.47
CA VAL A 574 12.95 5.98 21.06
C VAL A 574 11.51 5.62 20.68
N PHE A 575 11.03 4.43 21.09
CA PHE A 575 9.65 4.01 20.82
C PHE A 575 8.63 4.95 21.45
N LEU A 576 8.78 5.31 22.73
CA LEU A 576 7.86 6.21 23.43
C LEU A 576 7.89 7.62 22.82
N GLY A 577 9.07 8.09 22.40
CA GLY A 577 9.20 9.36 21.69
C GLY A 577 8.44 9.35 20.35
N LEU A 578 8.61 8.30 19.53
CA LEU A 578 7.87 8.12 18.27
C LEU A 578 6.37 7.97 18.51
N PHE A 579 5.98 7.24 19.55
CA PHE A 579 4.58 7.05 19.93
C PHE A 579 3.93 8.37 20.35
N GLY A 580 4.58 9.14 21.22
CA GLY A 580 4.09 10.48 21.61
C GLY A 580 4.01 11.42 20.40
N LEU A 581 5.02 11.39 19.52
CA LEU A 581 5.02 12.18 18.29
C LEU A 581 3.90 11.77 17.35
N SER A 582 3.54 10.47 17.25
CA SER A 582 2.46 9.99 16.39
C SER A 582 1.08 10.46 16.83
N ILE A 583 0.87 10.66 18.14
CA ILE A 583 -0.37 11.25 18.67
C ILE A 583 -0.49 12.71 18.26
N TYR A 584 0.63 13.44 18.21
CA TYR A 584 0.66 14.83 17.77
C TYR A 584 0.64 14.96 16.25
N SER A 585 1.46 14.19 15.52
CA SER A 585 1.63 14.24 14.08
C SER A 585 2.08 12.91 13.50
N THR A 586 1.22 12.22 12.77
CA THR A 586 1.54 10.95 12.09
C THR A 586 2.67 11.14 11.06
N ALA A 587 2.61 12.23 10.26
CA ALA A 587 3.63 12.51 9.25
C ALA A 587 5.02 12.77 9.85
N ALA A 588 5.09 13.49 10.99
CA ALA A 588 6.35 13.70 11.69
C ALA A 588 6.88 12.36 12.27
N ALA A 589 6.00 11.53 12.84
CA ALA A 589 6.39 10.23 13.36
C ALA A 589 6.92 9.30 12.26
N GLU A 590 6.33 9.30 11.07
CA GLU A 590 6.82 8.56 9.90
C GLU A 590 8.20 9.02 9.46
N HIS A 591 8.45 10.34 9.45
CA HIS A 591 9.77 10.88 9.12
C HIS A 591 10.84 10.42 10.11
N PHE A 592 10.57 10.51 11.43
CA PHE A 592 11.51 10.03 12.44
C PHE A 592 11.58 8.50 12.57
N ALA A 593 10.60 7.75 12.05
CA ALA A 593 10.66 6.30 11.97
C ALA A 593 11.75 5.79 11.00
N GLU A 594 12.37 6.67 10.20
CA GLU A 594 13.58 6.37 9.40
C GLU A 594 14.79 5.94 10.27
N ILE A 595 14.70 6.05 11.60
CA ILE A 595 15.65 5.39 12.52
C ILE A 595 15.66 3.87 12.34
N GLU A 596 14.57 3.27 11.79
CA GLU A 596 14.55 1.87 11.37
C GLU A 596 15.17 1.71 9.97
N PRO A 597 16.29 1.00 9.82
CA PRO A 597 16.95 0.81 8.52
C PRO A 597 16.21 -0.19 7.62
N PHE A 598 14.98 -0.58 7.97
CA PHE A 598 14.22 -1.63 7.27
C PHE A 598 13.84 -1.24 5.85
N LYS A 599 13.42 0.01 5.65
CA LYS A 599 13.08 0.54 4.32
C LYS A 599 14.29 0.50 3.40
N THR A 600 15.45 0.95 3.87
CA THR A 600 16.69 0.99 3.08
C THR A 600 17.21 -0.42 2.78
N SER A 601 17.29 -1.31 3.79
CA SER A 601 17.97 -2.60 3.65
C SER A 601 17.10 -3.72 3.10
N ILE A 602 15.79 -3.70 3.37
CA ILE A 602 14.87 -4.79 2.99
C ILE A 602 14.01 -4.38 1.80
N ILE A 603 13.28 -3.25 1.90
CA ILE A 603 12.32 -2.85 0.86
C ILE A 603 13.06 -2.33 -0.37
N LEU A 604 13.98 -1.36 -0.20
CA LEU A 604 14.73 -0.73 -1.29
C LEU A 604 16.05 -1.46 -1.64
N LYS A 605 16.43 -2.51 -0.90
CA LYS A 605 17.62 -3.35 -1.20
C LYS A 605 18.89 -2.52 -1.40
N PHE A 606 19.07 -1.48 -0.57
CA PHE A 606 20.14 -0.47 -0.62
C PHE A 606 20.14 0.44 -1.87
N ALA A 607 19.12 0.40 -2.73
CA ALA A 607 18.94 1.35 -3.83
C ALA A 607 18.26 2.63 -3.30
N ARG A 608 19.04 3.50 -2.63
CA ARG A 608 18.59 4.74 -2.01
C ARG A 608 19.75 5.73 -1.92
N GLU A 609 19.45 7.01 -1.61
CA GLU A 609 20.45 8.04 -1.39
C GLU A 609 21.52 7.63 -0.37
N TRP A 610 22.76 8.00 -0.62
CA TRP A 610 23.94 7.55 0.12
C TRP A 610 23.88 7.73 1.66
N PRO A 611 23.28 8.81 2.25
CA PRO A 611 23.26 8.95 3.71
C PRO A 611 22.48 7.83 4.40
N PHE A 612 21.34 7.41 3.83
CA PHE A 612 20.52 6.31 4.37
C PHE A 612 21.21 4.95 4.22
N VAL A 613 21.92 4.77 3.09
CA VAL A 613 22.70 3.55 2.85
C VAL A 613 23.88 3.49 3.81
N ALA A 614 24.59 4.60 4.01
CA ALA A 614 25.70 4.70 4.97
C ALA A 614 25.24 4.42 6.39
N TYR A 615 24.08 4.95 6.81
CA TYR A 615 23.49 4.69 8.12
C TYR A 615 23.17 3.19 8.30
N ALA A 616 22.46 2.57 7.35
CA ALA A 616 22.15 1.15 7.39
C ALA A 616 23.41 0.27 7.39
N ALA A 617 24.41 0.61 6.56
CA ALA A 617 25.69 -0.09 6.50
C ALA A 617 26.47 0.02 7.82
N THR A 618 26.48 1.20 8.46
CA THR A 618 27.13 1.41 9.77
C THR A 618 26.47 0.53 10.86
N LEU A 619 25.16 0.44 10.89
CA LEU A 619 24.43 -0.43 11.83
C LEU A 619 24.71 -1.91 11.59
N LEU A 620 24.81 -2.33 10.33
CA LEU A 620 25.17 -3.71 9.97
C LEU A 620 26.63 -3.99 10.31
N ALA A 621 27.54 -3.05 10.05
CA ALA A 621 28.96 -3.14 10.44
C ALA A 621 29.14 -3.28 11.95
N ALA A 622 28.44 -2.47 12.75
CA ALA A 622 28.40 -2.64 14.20
C ALA A 622 27.89 -4.05 14.60
N GLY A 623 26.94 -4.60 13.85
CA GLY A 623 26.42 -5.95 14.01
C GLY A 623 27.42 -7.07 13.72
N LEU A 624 28.51 -6.82 12.99
CA LEU A 624 29.60 -7.80 12.78
C LEU A 624 30.40 -8.04 14.06
N PHE A 625 30.53 -7.03 14.90
CA PHE A 625 31.30 -7.06 16.15
C PHE A 625 30.43 -7.37 17.38
N VAL A 626 29.19 -6.86 17.40
CA VAL A 626 28.22 -7.07 18.47
C VAL A 626 26.96 -7.68 17.87
N GLU A 627 26.73 -8.94 18.15
CA GLU A 627 25.59 -9.67 17.55
C GLU A 627 24.27 -8.96 17.78
N ARG A 628 23.52 -8.71 16.67
CA ARG A 628 22.21 -8.04 16.65
C ARG A 628 22.21 -6.67 17.32
N PHE A 629 23.26 -5.87 17.11
CA PHE A 629 23.47 -4.55 17.72
C PHE A 629 22.23 -3.66 17.66
N PHE A 630 21.66 -3.44 16.47
CA PHE A 630 20.46 -2.60 16.29
C PHE A 630 19.25 -3.16 17.07
N CYS A 631 18.99 -4.46 16.96
CA CYS A 631 17.86 -5.10 17.64
C CYS A 631 17.96 -5.03 19.18
N ARG A 632 19.18 -4.98 19.70
CA ARG A 632 19.43 -4.91 21.15
C ARG A 632 19.18 -3.52 21.71
N TYR A 633 19.63 -2.47 21.03
CA TYR A 633 19.76 -1.14 21.62
C TYR A 633 18.89 -0.07 20.98
N LEU A 634 18.54 -0.19 19.68
CA LEU A 634 17.92 0.91 18.91
C LEU A 634 16.55 0.60 18.31
N CYS A 635 16.17 -0.68 18.14
CA CYS A 635 14.96 -1.07 17.42
C CYS A 635 13.67 -0.70 18.16
N PRO A 636 12.91 0.33 17.71
CA PRO A 636 11.66 0.75 18.35
C PRO A 636 10.55 -0.29 18.18
N LEU A 637 10.47 -1.01 17.03
CA LEU A 637 9.52 -2.12 16.88
C LEU A 637 9.77 -3.21 17.93
N GLY A 638 11.06 -3.52 18.19
CA GLY A 638 11.43 -4.49 19.21
C GLY A 638 10.98 -4.06 20.62
N ALA A 639 11.00 -2.76 20.93
CA ALA A 639 10.45 -2.22 22.16
C ALA A 639 8.92 -2.29 22.19
N ALA A 640 8.25 -1.90 21.11
CA ALA A 640 6.79 -1.96 20.96
C ALA A 640 6.23 -3.37 21.22
N LEU A 641 6.88 -4.40 20.67
CA LEU A 641 6.47 -5.80 20.88
C LEU A 641 6.86 -6.36 22.26
N ALA A 642 7.88 -5.82 22.90
CA ALA A 642 8.32 -6.27 24.22
C ALA A 642 7.30 -5.93 25.33
N ILE A 643 6.60 -4.80 25.21
CA ILE A 643 5.62 -4.34 26.20
C ILE A 643 4.46 -5.34 26.35
N PRO A 644 3.67 -5.65 25.28
CA PRO A 644 2.61 -6.65 25.36
C PRO A 644 3.15 -8.08 25.51
N GLY A 645 4.34 -8.38 24.99
CA GLY A 645 4.98 -9.69 25.13
C GLY A 645 5.28 -10.13 26.57
N ARG A 646 5.20 -9.21 27.54
CA ARG A 646 5.31 -9.53 28.97
C ARG A 646 4.12 -10.35 29.50
N ILE A 647 2.96 -10.26 28.86
CA ILE A 647 1.69 -10.90 29.27
C ILE A 647 1.64 -12.37 28.82
N ARG A 648 2.72 -12.92 28.26
CA ARG A 648 2.74 -14.31 27.78
C ARG A 648 2.20 -15.29 28.81
N MET A 649 1.45 -16.31 28.33
CA MET A 649 0.80 -17.33 29.17
C MET A 649 1.72 -18.47 29.57
N PHE A 650 2.79 -18.76 28.83
CA PHE A 650 3.63 -19.93 29.02
C PHE A 650 5.13 -19.60 29.11
N GLU A 651 5.82 -20.35 30.00
CA GLU A 651 7.28 -20.30 30.12
C GLU A 651 7.90 -21.56 29.52
N TRP A 652 8.41 -21.46 28.29
CA TRP A 652 8.96 -22.59 27.54
C TRP A 652 10.44 -22.80 27.77
N LEU A 653 11.20 -21.78 28.18
CA LEU A 653 12.64 -21.84 28.37
C LEU A 653 12.98 -22.37 29.76
N ARG A 654 13.63 -23.51 29.80
CA ARG A 654 13.98 -24.21 31.05
C ARG A 654 15.32 -23.77 31.59
N ARG A 655 15.43 -23.77 32.93
CA ARG A 655 16.65 -23.46 33.67
C ARG A 655 16.84 -24.45 34.79
N TRP A 656 18.12 -24.75 35.11
CA TRP A 656 18.49 -25.53 36.28
C TRP A 656 18.64 -24.62 37.49
N PRO A 657 18.51 -25.16 38.74
CA PRO A 657 18.70 -24.34 39.96
C PRO A 657 20.10 -23.73 40.05
N GLU A 658 21.10 -24.39 39.48
CA GLU A 658 22.52 -23.96 39.50
C GLU A 658 22.81 -22.84 38.46
N CYS A 659 21.85 -22.47 37.64
CA CYS A 659 22.01 -21.38 36.68
C CYS A 659 22.03 -20.03 37.40
N GLY A 660 23.10 -19.27 37.23
CA GLY A 660 23.35 -17.99 37.88
C GLY A 660 24.40 -18.14 38.99
N SER A 661 24.25 -19.09 39.89
CA SER A 661 25.23 -19.36 40.94
C SER A 661 25.34 -20.86 41.16
N PRO A 662 26.47 -21.49 40.85
CA PRO A 662 27.75 -20.88 40.42
C PRO A 662 27.88 -20.73 38.88
N CYS A 663 26.93 -21.25 38.06
CA CYS A 663 27.10 -21.35 36.61
C CYS A 663 26.53 -20.16 35.85
N GLN A 664 27.37 -19.38 35.18
CA GLN A 664 26.98 -18.21 34.33
C GLN A 664 27.18 -18.47 32.82
N ARG A 665 27.40 -19.72 32.38
CA ARG A 665 27.77 -20.03 31.00
C ARG A 665 26.74 -19.55 29.98
N CYS A 666 25.44 -19.86 30.20
CA CYS A 666 24.36 -19.43 29.31
C CYS A 666 24.20 -17.90 29.26
N ALA A 667 24.50 -17.16 30.34
CA ALA A 667 24.48 -15.72 30.35
C ALA A 667 25.59 -15.12 29.47
N LYS A 668 26.80 -15.69 29.54
CA LYS A 668 27.95 -15.27 28.73
C LYS A 668 27.81 -15.63 27.25
N GLU A 669 27.21 -16.76 26.95
CA GLU A 669 27.01 -17.25 25.56
C GLU A 669 25.69 -16.75 24.93
N CYS A 670 24.84 -15.98 25.64
CA CYS A 670 23.60 -15.46 25.11
C CYS A 670 23.86 -14.38 24.04
N PRO A 671 23.43 -14.58 22.77
CA PRO A 671 23.76 -13.65 21.68
C PRO A 671 23.22 -12.24 21.87
N VAL A 672 22.14 -12.06 22.63
CA VAL A 672 21.54 -10.77 22.93
C VAL A 672 21.68 -10.36 24.40
N GLN A 673 22.43 -11.10 25.19
CA GLN A 673 22.62 -10.89 26.65
C GLN A 673 21.29 -10.72 27.42
N ALA A 674 20.26 -11.48 27.02
CA ALA A 674 18.96 -11.45 27.71
C ALA A 674 18.93 -12.28 29.01
N ILE A 675 20.02 -12.92 29.38
CA ILE A 675 20.12 -13.74 30.59
C ILE A 675 20.97 -12.96 31.62
N HIS A 676 20.35 -12.64 32.74
CA HIS A 676 21.04 -11.97 33.84
C HIS A 676 22.15 -12.87 34.42
N PRO A 677 23.27 -12.33 34.92
CA PRO A 677 24.30 -13.13 35.59
C PRO A 677 23.78 -14.00 36.74
N GLU A 678 22.71 -13.58 37.41
CA GLU A 678 22.01 -14.34 38.48
C GLU A 678 21.17 -15.52 37.91
N GLY A 679 21.09 -15.70 36.61
CA GLY A 679 20.49 -16.86 35.96
C GLY A 679 19.07 -16.67 35.43
N HIS A 680 18.36 -15.59 35.75
CA HIS A 680 17.02 -15.35 35.21
C HIS A 680 17.05 -14.80 33.78
N ILE A 681 16.02 -15.13 32.99
CA ILE A 681 15.90 -14.68 31.60
C ILE A 681 15.04 -13.42 31.58
N ASN A 682 15.56 -12.31 31.05
CA ASN A 682 14.75 -11.13 30.74
C ASN A 682 13.93 -11.41 29.49
N VAL A 683 12.63 -11.60 29.69
CA VAL A 683 11.67 -11.94 28.63
C VAL A 683 11.56 -10.85 27.59
N ASN A 684 11.63 -9.58 28.02
CA ASN A 684 11.49 -8.42 27.16
C ASN A 684 12.68 -8.30 26.19
N GLU A 685 13.85 -8.87 26.54
CA GLU A 685 15.06 -8.84 25.72
C GLU A 685 15.30 -10.14 24.97
N CYS A 686 14.67 -11.23 25.38
CA CYS A 686 14.85 -12.55 24.76
C CYS A 686 14.25 -12.58 23.35
N ILE A 687 15.04 -13.08 22.38
CA ILE A 687 14.63 -13.29 20.98
C ILE A 687 14.26 -14.75 20.67
N TYR A 688 14.20 -15.59 21.68
CA TYR A 688 13.85 -16.99 21.55
C TYR A 688 14.76 -17.78 20.57
N CYS A 689 16.06 -17.47 20.57
CA CYS A 689 17.02 -18.15 19.71
C CYS A 689 17.28 -19.61 20.10
N MET A 690 16.87 -20.06 21.29
CA MET A 690 17.02 -21.42 21.85
C MET A 690 18.47 -21.86 22.11
N HIS A 691 19.48 -21.02 21.93
CA HIS A 691 20.87 -21.39 22.16
C HIS A 691 21.11 -21.81 23.64
N CYS A 692 20.48 -21.13 24.59
CA CYS A 692 20.52 -21.51 25.99
C CYS A 692 19.86 -22.89 26.27
N GLN A 693 18.90 -23.32 25.43
CA GLN A 693 18.28 -24.65 25.56
C GLN A 693 19.15 -25.75 24.94
N GLU A 694 19.90 -25.44 23.88
CA GLU A 694 20.95 -26.34 23.37
C GLU A 694 21.96 -26.62 24.48
N LEU A 695 22.50 -25.57 25.13
CA LEU A 695 23.41 -25.72 26.26
C LEU A 695 22.78 -26.45 27.45
N TYR A 696 21.48 -26.26 27.71
CA TYR A 696 20.75 -26.89 28.82
C TYR A 696 20.75 -28.41 28.71
N PHE A 697 20.70 -28.96 27.50
CA PHE A 697 20.72 -30.44 27.25
C PHE A 697 22.10 -31.03 26.95
N ASP A 698 23.14 -30.19 26.85
CA ASP A 698 24.49 -30.62 26.51
C ASP A 698 25.18 -31.25 27.76
N ASP A 699 25.42 -32.53 27.72
CA ASP A 699 26.01 -33.28 28.82
C ASP A 699 27.56 -33.18 28.90
N HIS A 700 28.20 -32.42 27.98
CA HIS A 700 29.62 -32.07 28.01
C HIS A 700 29.85 -30.59 28.42
N ARG A 701 28.87 -29.72 28.28
CA ARG A 701 29.01 -28.31 28.52
C ARG A 701 28.22 -27.80 29.71
N CYS A 702 27.04 -28.35 30.01
CA CYS A 702 26.21 -27.95 31.16
C CYS A 702 26.69 -28.68 32.44
N PRO A 703 27.11 -27.97 33.51
CA PRO A 703 27.58 -28.57 34.76
C PRO A 703 26.59 -29.56 35.37
N HIS A 704 25.30 -29.25 35.37
CA HIS A 704 24.25 -30.11 35.88
C HIS A 704 24.17 -31.44 35.08
N MET A 705 24.18 -31.31 33.74
CA MET A 705 24.10 -32.52 32.86
C MET A 705 25.37 -33.34 32.93
N ILE A 706 26.56 -32.72 33.11
CA ILE A 706 27.82 -33.41 33.36
C ILE A 706 27.71 -34.30 34.63
N GLN A 707 27.18 -33.70 35.72
CA GLN A 707 26.98 -34.47 36.96
C GLN A 707 26.00 -35.63 36.78
N LEU A 708 24.91 -35.43 36.02
CA LEU A 708 23.97 -36.52 35.72
C LEU A 708 24.61 -37.61 34.88
N ARG A 709 25.44 -37.28 33.89
CA ARG A 709 26.20 -38.19 33.08
C ARG A 709 27.16 -39.02 33.94
N LEU A 710 27.98 -38.37 34.77
CA LEU A 710 28.89 -39.04 35.67
C LEU A 710 28.19 -39.97 36.65
N LYS A 711 27.02 -39.56 37.20
CA LYS A 711 26.18 -40.42 38.05
C LYS A 711 25.68 -41.65 37.29
N ARG A 712 25.31 -41.52 36.01
CA ARG A 712 24.85 -42.63 35.17
C ARG A 712 26.00 -43.57 34.88
N GLU A 713 27.16 -43.08 34.45
CA GLU A 713 28.34 -43.84 34.17
C GLU A 713 28.79 -44.64 35.41
N LYS A 714 28.76 -44.03 36.61
CA LYS A 714 29.04 -44.68 37.87
C LYS A 714 28.06 -45.81 38.18
N ARG A 715 26.75 -45.60 37.93
CA ARG A 715 25.75 -46.69 38.12
C ARG A 715 25.96 -47.83 37.16
N GLU A 716 26.25 -47.54 35.88
CA GLU A 716 26.53 -48.56 34.86
C GLU A 716 27.80 -49.35 35.16
N ALA A 717 28.87 -48.69 35.67
CA ALA A 717 30.05 -49.34 36.12
C ALA A 717 29.79 -50.29 37.31
N LEU A 718 29.00 -49.83 38.30
CA LEU A 718 28.61 -50.66 39.45
C LEU A 718 27.73 -51.85 39.01
N SER A 719 26.78 -51.64 38.09
CA SER A 719 25.94 -52.75 37.62
C SER A 719 26.73 -53.76 36.77
N SER A 720 27.69 -53.35 35.97
CA SER A 720 28.54 -54.20 35.18
C SER A 720 29.52 -55.05 36.08
N THR A 721 29.98 -54.47 37.19
CA THR A 721 30.82 -55.17 38.19
C THR A 721 30.00 -56.20 38.97
N SER A 722 28.69 -55.87 39.26
CA SER A 722 27.78 -56.84 39.92
C SER A 722 27.44 -58.04 39.04
N MET A 723 27.39 -57.91 37.72
CA MET A 723 27.12 -59.00 36.78
C MET A 723 28.34 -59.90 36.52
N ARG A 724 29.57 -59.43 36.79
CA ARG A 724 30.80 -60.27 36.75
C ARG A 724 31.10 -60.82 38.14
N GLY A 725 30.31 -61.76 38.63
CA GLY A 725 30.45 -62.42 39.94
C GLY A 725 31.87 -62.77 40.28
N GLY A 726 32.62 -61.84 40.88
CA GLY A 726 33.99 -62.04 41.38
C GLY A 726 34.14 -61.57 42.81
N LYS A 727 34.36 -62.48 43.76
CA LYS A 727 34.69 -62.20 45.15
C LYS A 727 35.98 -61.37 45.20
N GLY A 728 35.90 -60.10 45.54
CA GLY A 728 37.04 -59.23 45.85
C GLY A 728 36.65 -57.80 45.98
N PRO A 729 37.19 -56.98 46.93
CA PRO A 729 36.88 -55.60 47.04
C PRO A 729 37.38 -54.84 45.82
N ALA A 730 36.45 -54.23 45.06
CA ALA A 730 36.77 -53.42 43.86
C ALA A 730 37.45 -52.12 44.27
N THR A 731 38.72 -51.98 43.96
CA THR A 731 39.46 -50.72 44.04
C THR A 731 39.04 -49.91 42.84
N VAL A 732 38.18 -48.81 43.05
CA VAL A 732 37.80 -47.87 42.01
C VAL A 732 38.99 -46.92 41.78
N ILE A 733 39.72 -47.11 40.69
CA ILE A 733 40.76 -46.16 40.26
C ILE A 733 40.07 -45.09 39.44
N LEU A 734 39.97 -43.92 40.02
CA LEU A 734 39.61 -42.72 39.27
C LEU A 734 40.87 -42.26 38.53
N ALA A 735 40.77 -42.07 37.26
CA ALA A 735 41.85 -41.56 36.41
C ALA A 735 42.36 -40.23 36.97
N GLY A 736 43.57 -40.21 37.55
CA GLY A 736 44.28 -39.00 37.99
C GLY A 736 44.37 -38.74 39.48
N GLY A 737 43.99 -39.67 40.42
CA GLY A 737 44.05 -39.43 41.85
C GLY A 737 44.76 -40.55 42.61
N LYS A 738 45.60 -40.21 43.59
CA LYS A 738 46.26 -41.15 44.56
C LYS A 738 45.19 -41.90 45.35
N PRO A 739 45.49 -43.17 45.80
CA PRO A 739 44.55 -43.99 46.56
C PRO A 739 44.31 -43.38 47.96
N LEU A 740 43.01 -43.10 48.28
CA LEU A 740 42.61 -42.74 49.65
C LEU A 740 42.34 -44.05 50.44
N ALA A 741 43.05 -44.21 51.52
CA ALA A 741 42.84 -45.29 52.49
C ALA A 741 41.43 -45.17 53.11
N ALA A 742 40.79 -46.39 53.27
CA ALA A 742 39.47 -46.50 53.90
C ALA A 742 39.59 -46.17 55.41
N GLN A 743 38.85 -45.17 55.89
CA GLN A 743 38.62 -44.99 57.33
C GLN A 743 37.32 -45.72 57.76
N PRO A 744 37.28 -46.30 58.95
CA PRO A 744 36.13 -47.08 59.40
C PRO A 744 34.96 -46.12 59.83
N ALA A 745 33.78 -46.62 59.63
CA ALA A 745 32.52 -45.96 59.99
C ALA A 745 32.44 -45.81 61.52
N GLY A 746 32.24 -44.54 61.97
CA GLY A 746 31.99 -44.24 63.36
C GLY A 746 31.18 -42.92 63.49
N ALA A 747 30.02 -43.12 64.11
CA ALA A 747 29.23 -42.15 64.88
C ALA A 747 28.59 -40.95 64.18
N THR A 748 27.31 -41.01 64.12
CA THR A 748 26.28 -39.96 63.89
C THR A 748 26.34 -38.89 64.99
N GLN A 749 26.35 -37.61 64.55
CA GLN A 749 25.85 -36.49 65.33
C GLN A 749 24.82 -35.67 64.52
N PRO A 750 23.71 -35.22 65.16
CA PRO A 750 22.67 -34.47 64.50
C PRO A 750 23.05 -32.95 64.36
N PRO A 751 22.49 -32.23 63.40
CA PRO A 751 22.80 -30.82 63.21
C PRO A 751 22.00 -29.93 64.18
N PRO A 752 22.54 -28.75 64.57
CA PRO A 752 21.80 -27.77 65.34
C PRO A 752 20.86 -26.97 64.40
N ALA A 753 19.70 -26.64 64.97
CA ALA A 753 18.69 -25.73 64.41
C ALA A 753 19.21 -24.29 64.35
N GLN A 754 19.05 -23.62 63.18
CA GLN A 754 18.51 -22.28 62.99
C GLN A 754 18.23 -22.08 61.49
#